data_31d531d9ff9cc0d89b45821ac430e85e
#
_entry.id   31d531d9ff9cc0d89b45821ac430e85e
#
_cell.length_a   1.000
_cell.length_b   1.000
_cell.length_c   1.000
_cell.angle_alpha   90.00
_cell.angle_beta   90.00
_cell.angle_gamma   90.00
#
_symmetry.space_group_name_H-M   'P 1'
#
loop_
_entity.id
_entity.type
_entity.pdbx_description
1 polymer ?
#
loop_
_entity_poly.entity_id
_entity_poly.type
_entity_poly.pdbx_seq_one_letter_code
_entity_poly.pdbx_strand_id
1 'polypeptide(L)'
;MHRLKADEAYLVGKGLPPVAAYLMIDQIIDTALKNNIDAIHPGYGFLSERADFAQACENAGIVFIGPSPDVMARMGDKVAARQAAIESGVQVVPGTSGPITKAEEAVEFVKEHGTPIILKAAYGGGGRRMRRVDKIEEVEEAFRRAYSEAQSAFGDGSLFVEKFVERPRHIEVQLLGDHHGNIVHLYERDCSVQRRHQKVVEIAPAPALPPGVRDKILADAIRLAKHVGYQNAGTVEFHVDQKGHHYFIEVNARLQVEHTVTEEVTGVDLVQAQIRVAEGKTLEDLKLKQDTIHVNGAAIQCRLTTEDPARGFQPDSGRIEVFRSGEGMGIRLNSASAYAGSVITPHYDSLLVKVIASARSHNKAAAKLIRALKEFRIRGVKPSENRAQKLLTSLGEIQVNGATTPLATTTKPAHVEPPVPDLKAGTKPPVGLRSVLVNEGPEAFAKAVRRNKGCMITDTTFRDAHQSLLATRVRTYDLAKISPFVSHKFPHLFSLENWGGATFDVSMRFLHECPWERLETLRKLIPNIPFQCLLRGANAMGYSNYPDNVIDKFAELAVKSGMDIFRVFDSLNYVPNLLVGMEAVGKAGGGVEATIAYSATSPTGRTIQYYLDWAEQLVKAQCHIFSIKDMAGDLMPLV
;
A
#
# COMPACT_ATOMS: atom_id res chain seq x y z
N MET A 1 26.23 -13.01 5.35
CA MET A 1 26.79 -12.07 6.33
C MET A 1 27.00 -12.71 7.70
N HIS A 2 26.04 -13.45 8.26
CA HIS A 2 26.14 -14.08 9.60
C HIS A 2 27.40 -14.92 9.76
N ARG A 3 27.69 -15.87 8.84
CA ARG A 3 28.89 -16.69 8.89
C ARG A 3 30.23 -15.91 8.84
N LEU A 4 30.22 -14.66 8.40
CA LEU A 4 31.41 -13.80 8.37
C LEU A 4 31.61 -13.04 9.69
N LYS A 5 30.61 -13.08 10.58
CA LYS A 5 30.63 -12.47 11.89
C LYS A 5 30.78 -13.51 13.02
N ALA A 6 30.51 -14.77 12.71
CA ALA A 6 30.73 -15.88 13.61
C ALA A 6 32.19 -16.35 13.54
N ASP A 7 32.68 -16.93 14.63
CA ASP A 7 34.01 -17.55 14.70
C ASP A 7 34.06 -18.82 13.84
N GLU A 8 32.95 -19.57 13.79
CA GLU A 8 32.81 -20.79 13.02
C GLU A 8 31.48 -20.86 12.27
N ALA A 9 31.43 -21.63 11.19
CA ALA A 9 30.23 -21.81 10.38
C ALA A 9 30.13 -23.23 9.81
N TYR A 10 29.02 -23.87 10.02
CA TYR A 10 28.76 -25.26 9.62
C TYR A 10 27.63 -25.35 8.60
N LEU A 11 27.80 -26.26 7.63
CA LEU A 11 26.79 -26.49 6.60
C LEU A 11 25.87 -27.64 7.02
N VAL A 12 24.56 -27.38 7.07
CA VAL A 12 23.52 -28.40 7.28
C VAL A 12 22.70 -28.60 6.02
N GLY A 13 22.05 -29.77 5.87
CA GLY A 13 21.14 -30.05 4.76
C GLY A 13 21.81 -30.14 3.39
N LYS A 14 23.09 -30.58 3.28
CA LYS A 14 23.80 -30.70 2.02
C LYS A 14 23.01 -31.56 1.03
N GLY A 15 22.75 -31.01 -0.17
CA GLY A 15 22.00 -31.68 -1.24
C GLY A 15 20.48 -31.55 -1.17
N LEU A 16 19.94 -30.92 -0.12
CA LEU A 16 18.50 -30.63 0.04
C LEU A 16 18.11 -29.26 -0.57
N PRO A 17 16.83 -29.07 -0.93
CA PRO A 17 16.31 -27.74 -1.25
C PRO A 17 16.51 -26.76 -0.07
N PRO A 18 16.72 -25.46 -0.33
CA PRO A 18 17.14 -24.49 0.70
C PRO A 18 16.25 -24.45 1.96
N VAL A 19 14.92 -24.48 1.83
CA VAL A 19 14.00 -24.47 2.95
C VAL A 19 14.05 -25.79 3.71
N ALA A 20 14.08 -26.92 3.02
CA ALA A 20 14.20 -28.25 3.65
C ALA A 20 15.51 -28.39 4.43
N ALA A 21 16.62 -27.90 3.87
CA ALA A 21 17.93 -27.88 4.54
C ALA A 21 17.89 -27.08 5.85
N TYR A 22 17.18 -25.95 5.87
CA TYR A 22 17.03 -25.11 7.07
C TYR A 22 16.21 -25.76 8.18
N LEU A 23 15.34 -26.73 7.84
CA LEU A 23 14.44 -27.41 8.76
C LEU A 23 14.99 -28.77 9.28
N MET A 24 16.24 -29.08 9.01
CA MET A 24 16.88 -30.36 9.41
C MET A 24 17.29 -30.35 10.88
N ILE A 25 16.31 -30.55 11.78
CA ILE A 25 16.50 -30.55 13.24
C ILE A 25 17.64 -31.50 13.63
N ASP A 26 17.59 -32.77 13.21
CA ASP A 26 18.57 -33.78 13.59
C ASP A 26 20.01 -33.37 13.23
N GLN A 27 20.21 -32.81 12.03
CA GLN A 27 21.54 -32.37 11.61
C GLN A 27 22.03 -31.14 12.38
N ILE A 28 21.10 -30.24 12.78
CA ILE A 28 21.44 -29.07 13.60
C ILE A 28 21.90 -29.53 14.99
N ILE A 29 21.15 -30.45 15.62
CA ILE A 29 21.48 -31.01 16.92
C ILE A 29 22.81 -31.79 16.86
N ASP A 30 22.98 -32.66 15.86
CA ASP A 30 24.23 -33.40 15.62
C ASP A 30 25.44 -32.49 15.48
N THR A 31 25.26 -31.40 14.72
CA THR A 31 26.31 -30.40 14.51
C THR A 31 26.65 -29.67 15.81
N ALA A 32 25.65 -29.31 16.61
CA ALA A 32 25.84 -28.66 17.89
C ALA A 32 26.60 -29.57 18.87
N LEU A 33 26.19 -30.82 18.99
CA LEU A 33 26.85 -31.82 19.87
C LEU A 33 28.32 -32.07 19.47
N LYS A 34 28.59 -32.22 18.16
CA LYS A 34 29.96 -32.47 17.64
C LYS A 34 30.91 -31.30 17.89
N ASN A 35 30.37 -30.09 18.05
CA ASN A 35 31.17 -28.89 18.25
C ASN A 35 31.03 -28.29 19.66
N ASN A 36 30.50 -29.08 20.62
CA ASN A 36 30.34 -28.69 22.04
C ASN A 36 29.61 -27.34 22.22
N ILE A 37 28.49 -27.16 21.51
CA ILE A 37 27.66 -25.98 21.60
C ILE A 37 26.76 -26.06 22.82
N ASP A 38 26.78 -25.05 23.69
CA ASP A 38 26.02 -25.00 24.94
C ASP A 38 24.57 -24.54 24.71
N ALA A 39 24.33 -23.64 23.75
CA ALA A 39 23.02 -23.04 23.53
C ALA A 39 22.76 -22.73 22.06
N ILE A 40 21.47 -22.73 21.67
CA ILE A 40 21.03 -22.37 20.31
C ILE A 40 20.02 -21.23 20.39
N HIS A 41 20.31 -20.12 19.67
CA HIS A 41 19.34 -19.05 19.45
C HIS A 41 18.65 -19.27 18.09
N PRO A 42 17.32 -19.50 18.04
CA PRO A 42 16.64 -19.88 16.80
C PRO A 42 16.37 -18.70 15.85
N GLY A 43 16.67 -17.46 16.27
CA GLY A 43 16.29 -16.26 15.53
C GLY A 43 14.78 -15.99 15.57
N TYR A 44 14.21 -15.58 14.43
CA TYR A 44 12.77 -15.41 14.25
C TYR A 44 12.33 -15.96 12.88
N GLY A 45 11.52 -16.97 12.87
CA GLY A 45 11.06 -17.71 11.68
C GLY A 45 11.55 -19.15 11.66
N PHE A 46 11.05 -19.95 10.72
CA PHE A 46 11.37 -21.37 10.55
C PHE A 46 11.22 -22.17 11.85
N LEU A 47 12.34 -22.57 12.46
CA LEU A 47 12.37 -23.40 13.68
C LEU A 47 12.11 -22.63 14.97
N SER A 48 12.00 -21.30 14.94
CA SER A 48 11.87 -20.49 16.16
C SER A 48 10.55 -20.68 16.93
N GLU A 49 9.52 -21.23 16.28
CA GLU A 49 8.21 -21.56 16.89
C GLU A 49 7.94 -23.08 16.89
N ARG A 50 8.95 -23.90 16.65
CA ARG A 50 8.83 -25.35 16.58
C ARG A 50 9.15 -25.97 17.96
N ALA A 51 8.09 -26.40 18.66
CA ALA A 51 8.22 -27.06 19.96
C ALA A 51 9.07 -28.33 19.88
N ASP A 52 9.01 -29.09 18.80
CA ASP A 52 9.84 -30.26 18.56
C ASP A 52 11.33 -29.93 18.44
N PHE A 53 11.69 -28.77 17.91
CA PHE A 53 13.10 -28.33 17.88
C PHE A 53 13.59 -27.94 19.29
N ALA A 54 12.78 -27.18 20.02
CA ALA A 54 13.11 -26.84 21.42
C ALA A 54 13.25 -28.10 22.26
N GLN A 55 12.35 -29.09 22.11
CA GLN A 55 12.42 -30.38 22.80
C GLN A 55 13.67 -31.18 22.38
N ALA A 56 14.05 -31.16 21.11
CA ALA A 56 15.26 -31.81 20.66
C ALA A 56 16.54 -31.20 21.28
N CYS A 57 16.56 -29.86 21.45
CA CYS A 57 17.64 -29.19 22.19
C CYS A 57 17.71 -29.65 23.63
N GLU A 58 16.59 -29.65 24.36
CA GLU A 58 16.54 -30.11 25.78
C GLU A 58 16.98 -31.55 25.91
N ASN A 59 16.49 -32.45 25.04
CA ASN A 59 16.88 -33.87 25.06
C ASN A 59 18.37 -34.07 24.80
N ALA A 60 19.00 -33.16 24.08
CA ALA A 60 20.44 -33.18 23.79
C ALA A 60 21.29 -32.46 24.84
N GLY A 61 20.68 -31.90 25.89
CA GLY A 61 21.36 -31.08 26.90
C GLY A 61 21.84 -29.72 26.41
N ILE A 62 21.25 -29.23 25.32
CA ILE A 62 21.55 -27.92 24.70
C ILE A 62 20.47 -26.92 25.11
N VAL A 63 20.85 -25.75 25.59
CA VAL A 63 19.90 -24.71 26.00
C VAL A 63 19.26 -24.10 24.76
N PHE A 64 17.93 -24.22 24.64
CA PHE A 64 17.16 -23.47 23.64
C PHE A 64 16.90 -22.05 24.15
N ILE A 65 17.38 -21.03 23.46
CA ILE A 65 17.18 -19.62 23.84
C ILE A 65 15.81 -19.16 23.37
N GLY A 66 14.80 -19.41 24.20
CA GLY A 66 13.39 -19.15 23.92
C GLY A 66 12.48 -19.67 25.02
N PRO A 67 11.17 -19.70 24.79
CA PRO A 67 10.21 -20.33 25.68
C PRO A 67 10.40 -21.85 25.77
N SER A 68 9.86 -22.47 26.82
CA SER A 68 9.87 -23.93 26.95
C SER A 68 9.05 -24.61 25.84
N PRO A 69 9.37 -25.88 25.47
CA PRO A 69 8.63 -26.63 24.46
C PRO A 69 7.13 -26.72 24.76
N ASP A 70 6.73 -26.89 26.02
CA ASP A 70 5.33 -26.95 26.43
C ASP A 70 4.59 -25.63 26.18
N VAL A 71 5.18 -24.50 26.58
CA VAL A 71 4.62 -23.17 26.32
C VAL A 71 4.52 -22.89 24.79
N MET A 72 5.55 -23.30 24.04
CA MET A 72 5.54 -23.15 22.57
C MET A 72 4.42 -23.98 21.92
N ALA A 73 4.25 -25.23 22.32
CA ALA A 73 3.20 -26.11 21.83
C ALA A 73 1.82 -25.57 22.18
N ARG A 74 1.62 -25.17 23.45
CA ARG A 74 0.32 -24.64 23.93
C ARG A 74 -0.03 -23.31 23.29
N MET A 75 0.91 -22.40 23.09
CA MET A 75 0.67 -21.08 22.50
C MET A 75 0.66 -21.12 20.97
N GLY A 76 1.29 -22.10 20.35
CA GLY A 76 1.24 -22.33 18.90
C GLY A 76 -0.09 -22.94 18.42
N ASP A 77 -0.82 -23.64 19.29
CA ASP A 77 -2.17 -24.13 19.00
C ASP A 77 -3.20 -23.03 19.27
N LYS A 78 -3.93 -22.61 18.24
CA LYS A 78 -4.89 -21.50 18.33
C LYS A 78 -6.03 -21.76 19.30
N VAL A 79 -6.48 -23.02 19.42
CA VAL A 79 -7.55 -23.40 20.33
C VAL A 79 -7.04 -23.39 21.77
N ALA A 80 -5.89 -23.99 22.01
CA ALA A 80 -5.27 -24.01 23.33
C ALA A 80 -4.88 -22.60 23.80
N ALA A 81 -4.33 -21.76 22.93
CA ALA A 81 -4.00 -20.38 23.26
C ALA A 81 -5.24 -19.54 23.60
N ARG A 82 -6.32 -19.71 22.83
CA ARG A 82 -7.62 -19.06 23.10
C ARG A 82 -8.20 -19.53 24.43
N GLN A 83 -8.13 -20.82 24.71
CA GLN A 83 -8.60 -21.40 25.98
C GLN A 83 -7.80 -20.83 27.18
N ALA A 84 -6.48 -20.77 27.05
CA ALA A 84 -5.62 -20.16 28.07
C ALA A 84 -5.94 -18.67 28.31
N ALA A 85 -6.27 -17.93 27.25
CA ALA A 85 -6.69 -16.53 27.37
C ALA A 85 -8.01 -16.43 28.17
N ILE A 86 -9.00 -17.28 27.87
CA ILE A 86 -10.28 -17.31 28.61
C ILE A 86 -10.05 -17.67 30.08
N GLU A 87 -9.27 -18.71 30.36
CA GLU A 87 -8.97 -19.17 31.72
C GLU A 87 -8.22 -18.10 32.55
N SER A 88 -7.36 -17.32 31.89
CA SER A 88 -6.69 -16.19 32.52
C SER A 88 -7.56 -14.93 32.64
N GLY A 89 -8.81 -14.95 32.18
CA GLY A 89 -9.72 -13.81 32.20
C GLY A 89 -9.36 -12.72 31.19
N VAL A 90 -8.63 -13.06 30.11
CA VAL A 90 -8.34 -12.15 29.00
C VAL A 90 -9.46 -12.24 27.98
N GLN A 91 -9.95 -11.08 27.53
CA GLN A 91 -11.04 -11.05 26.56
C GLN A 91 -10.60 -11.61 25.20
N VAL A 92 -11.42 -12.47 24.63
CA VAL A 92 -11.26 -13.01 23.27
C VAL A 92 -12.38 -12.51 22.38
N VAL A 93 -12.15 -12.49 21.06
CA VAL A 93 -13.24 -12.18 20.12
C VAL A 93 -14.37 -13.18 20.35
N PRO A 94 -15.63 -12.75 20.54
CA PRO A 94 -16.76 -13.66 20.65
C PRO A 94 -16.76 -14.63 19.47
N GLY A 95 -16.85 -15.92 19.75
CA GLY A 95 -16.78 -16.96 18.73
C GLY A 95 -17.31 -18.28 19.29
N THR A 96 -17.56 -19.26 18.42
CA THR A 96 -17.98 -20.59 18.81
C THR A 96 -16.92 -21.28 19.67
N SER A 97 -17.34 -22.05 20.65
CA SER A 97 -16.44 -22.77 21.59
C SER A 97 -15.66 -23.89 20.90
N GLY A 98 -16.16 -24.37 19.76
CA GLY A 98 -15.54 -25.40 18.93
C GLY A 98 -15.92 -25.25 17.48
N PRO A 99 -15.36 -26.10 16.60
CA PRO A 99 -15.80 -26.16 15.21
C PRO A 99 -17.25 -26.58 15.14
N ILE A 100 -18.03 -25.93 14.27
CA ILE A 100 -19.43 -26.24 13.99
C ILE A 100 -19.59 -26.85 12.59
N THR A 101 -20.58 -27.72 12.46
CA THR A 101 -20.87 -28.44 11.20
C THR A 101 -22.25 -28.11 10.63
N LYS A 102 -23.08 -27.38 11.36
CA LYS A 102 -24.44 -27.01 10.98
C LYS A 102 -24.61 -25.51 10.86
N ALA A 103 -25.34 -25.08 9.84
CA ALA A 103 -25.60 -23.65 9.58
C ALA A 103 -26.47 -23.01 10.68
N GLU A 104 -27.33 -23.79 11.31
CA GLU A 104 -28.21 -23.35 12.39
C GLU A 104 -27.43 -22.83 13.58
N GLU A 105 -26.30 -23.48 13.93
CA GLU A 105 -25.40 -23.04 15.00
C GLU A 105 -24.77 -21.66 14.69
N ALA A 106 -24.45 -21.41 13.43
CA ALA A 106 -23.94 -20.09 13.00
C ALA A 106 -25.04 -19.01 13.08
N VAL A 107 -26.29 -19.36 12.73
CA VAL A 107 -27.42 -18.44 12.84
C VAL A 107 -27.74 -18.12 14.30
N GLU A 108 -27.66 -19.12 15.20
CA GLU A 108 -27.86 -18.92 16.64
C GLU A 108 -26.78 -17.99 17.21
N PHE A 109 -25.52 -18.22 16.86
CA PHE A 109 -24.43 -17.34 17.23
C PHE A 109 -24.68 -15.89 16.78
N VAL A 110 -25.18 -15.69 15.56
CA VAL A 110 -25.49 -14.33 15.04
C VAL A 110 -26.65 -13.68 15.77
N LYS A 111 -27.68 -14.46 16.17
CA LYS A 111 -28.79 -13.93 16.99
C LYS A 111 -28.32 -13.40 18.33
N GLU A 112 -27.31 -14.03 18.93
CA GLU A 112 -26.75 -13.62 20.23
C GLU A 112 -25.76 -12.46 20.10
N HIS A 113 -24.85 -12.54 19.11
CA HIS A 113 -23.72 -11.61 19.01
C HIS A 113 -23.87 -10.57 17.91
N GLY A 114 -24.87 -10.69 17.04
CA GLY A 114 -25.12 -9.81 15.88
C GLY A 114 -24.12 -9.98 14.72
N THR A 115 -24.35 -9.25 13.64
CA THR A 115 -23.44 -9.15 12.49
C THR A 115 -22.53 -7.91 12.62
N PRO A 116 -21.43 -7.77 11.83
CA PRO A 116 -20.88 -8.78 10.93
C PRO A 116 -20.15 -9.91 11.67
N ILE A 117 -20.09 -11.08 11.03
CA ILE A 117 -19.32 -12.24 11.49
C ILE A 117 -18.31 -12.69 10.44
N ILE A 118 -17.40 -13.56 10.84
CA ILE A 118 -16.45 -14.22 9.95
C ILE A 118 -16.53 -15.72 10.13
N LEU A 119 -16.64 -16.45 9.02
CA LEU A 119 -16.57 -17.91 8.96
C LEU A 119 -15.14 -18.30 8.59
N LYS A 120 -14.55 -19.22 9.37
CA LYS A 120 -13.17 -19.68 9.19
C LYS A 120 -13.16 -21.20 9.13
N ALA A 121 -12.47 -21.81 8.16
CA ALA A 121 -12.26 -23.25 8.14
C ALA A 121 -11.46 -23.70 9.39
N ALA A 122 -11.90 -24.80 10.03
CA ALA A 122 -11.26 -25.35 11.22
C ALA A 122 -9.84 -25.84 10.91
N TYR A 123 -9.65 -26.44 9.75
CA TYR A 123 -8.36 -26.90 9.25
C TYR A 123 -7.89 -26.02 8.09
N GLY A 124 -6.68 -25.41 8.26
CA GLY A 124 -6.07 -24.59 7.22
C GLY A 124 -5.53 -23.27 7.75
N GLY A 125 -4.22 -23.11 7.77
CA GLY A 125 -3.54 -21.89 8.21
C GLY A 125 -3.53 -20.77 7.17
N GLY A 126 -3.56 -19.52 7.66
CA GLY A 126 -3.36 -18.30 6.87
C GLY A 126 -4.61 -17.81 6.14
N GLY A 127 -5.04 -16.61 6.41
CA GLY A 127 -6.25 -15.85 6.00
C GLY A 127 -6.89 -16.03 4.61
N ARG A 128 -6.59 -17.10 3.89
CA ARG A 128 -7.02 -17.32 2.49
C ARG A 128 -8.44 -17.88 2.33
N ARG A 129 -9.09 -18.31 3.42
CA ARG A 129 -10.43 -18.92 3.37
C ARG A 129 -11.29 -18.46 4.54
N MET A 130 -11.34 -17.16 4.70
CA MET A 130 -12.25 -16.50 5.63
C MET A 130 -13.35 -15.82 4.84
N ARG A 131 -14.60 -15.98 5.27
CA ARG A 131 -15.74 -15.36 4.64
C ARG A 131 -16.46 -14.45 5.62
N ARG A 132 -16.47 -13.16 5.33
CA ARG A 132 -17.27 -12.18 6.08
C ARG A 132 -18.72 -12.28 5.66
N VAL A 133 -19.61 -12.16 6.65
CA VAL A 133 -21.07 -12.13 6.47
C VAL A 133 -21.63 -10.92 7.20
N ASP A 134 -22.26 -10.03 6.46
CA ASP A 134 -22.72 -8.74 6.97
C ASP A 134 -24.18 -8.74 7.42
N LYS A 135 -24.99 -9.69 6.95
CA LYS A 135 -26.42 -9.77 7.22
C LYS A 135 -26.81 -11.17 7.68
N ILE A 136 -27.77 -11.22 8.60
CA ILE A 136 -28.24 -12.49 9.17
C ILE A 136 -28.87 -13.43 8.11
N GLU A 137 -29.53 -12.84 7.12
CA GLU A 137 -30.19 -13.58 6.04
C GLU A 137 -29.21 -14.33 5.14
N GLU A 138 -27.95 -13.89 5.11
CA GLU A 138 -26.89 -14.45 4.26
C GLU A 138 -26.10 -15.56 4.97
N VAL A 139 -26.30 -15.75 6.28
CA VAL A 139 -25.46 -16.63 7.13
C VAL A 139 -25.55 -18.10 6.67
N GLU A 140 -26.74 -18.63 6.45
CA GLU A 140 -26.91 -20.02 6.05
C GLU A 140 -26.26 -20.33 4.71
N GLU A 141 -26.48 -19.47 3.71
CA GLU A 141 -25.90 -19.65 2.38
C GLU A 141 -24.38 -19.54 2.43
N ALA A 142 -23.86 -18.52 3.14
CA ALA A 142 -22.44 -18.32 3.32
C ALA A 142 -21.77 -19.50 4.05
N PHE A 143 -22.45 -20.06 5.07
CA PHE A 143 -21.99 -21.23 5.80
C PHE A 143 -21.90 -22.46 4.88
N ARG A 144 -22.98 -22.78 4.14
CA ARG A 144 -22.99 -23.93 3.22
C ARG A 144 -21.87 -23.84 2.17
N ARG A 145 -21.64 -22.68 1.63
CA ARG A 145 -20.54 -22.45 0.67
C ARG A 145 -19.17 -22.65 1.33
N ALA A 146 -18.94 -22.03 2.49
CA ALA A 146 -17.67 -22.17 3.21
C ALA A 146 -17.41 -23.62 3.66
N TYR A 147 -18.45 -24.32 4.11
CA TYR A 147 -18.39 -25.75 4.47
C TYR A 147 -17.97 -26.61 3.27
N SER A 148 -18.63 -26.44 2.11
CA SER A 148 -18.31 -27.18 0.90
C SER A 148 -16.88 -26.91 0.41
N GLU A 149 -16.43 -25.66 0.47
CA GLU A 149 -15.07 -25.28 0.12
C GLU A 149 -14.04 -25.89 1.08
N ALA A 150 -14.32 -25.91 2.38
CA ALA A 150 -13.46 -26.52 3.38
C ALA A 150 -13.40 -28.05 3.22
N GLN A 151 -14.55 -28.70 3.05
CA GLN A 151 -14.66 -30.13 2.81
C GLN A 151 -13.86 -30.56 1.57
N SER A 152 -14.00 -29.82 0.46
CA SER A 152 -13.29 -30.13 -0.79
C SER A 152 -11.78 -29.95 -0.68
N ALA A 153 -11.33 -29.06 0.17
CA ALA A 153 -9.93 -28.69 0.24
C ALA A 153 -9.12 -29.42 1.31
N PHE A 154 -9.78 -29.78 2.42
CA PHE A 154 -9.12 -30.34 3.60
C PHE A 154 -9.70 -31.69 4.04
N GLY A 155 -10.77 -32.15 3.38
CA GLY A 155 -11.48 -33.37 3.78
C GLY A 155 -12.38 -33.19 5.03
N ASP A 156 -12.42 -31.98 5.60
CA ASP A 156 -13.25 -31.61 6.75
C ASP A 156 -13.90 -30.25 6.48
N GLY A 157 -15.23 -30.20 6.53
CA GLY A 157 -16.02 -29.00 6.30
C GLY A 157 -16.30 -28.15 7.53
N SER A 158 -15.82 -28.55 8.70
CA SER A 158 -16.11 -27.85 9.95
C SER A 158 -15.56 -26.42 9.96
N LEU A 159 -16.34 -25.49 10.53
CA LEU A 159 -16.04 -24.05 10.52
C LEU A 159 -16.07 -23.50 11.95
N PHE A 160 -15.27 -22.49 12.20
CA PHE A 160 -15.43 -21.58 13.33
C PHE A 160 -16.22 -20.35 12.89
N VAL A 161 -17.08 -19.85 13.77
CA VAL A 161 -17.75 -18.56 13.63
C VAL A 161 -17.18 -17.61 14.66
N GLU A 162 -16.82 -16.42 14.22
CA GLU A 162 -16.36 -15.36 15.12
C GLU A 162 -17.01 -14.03 14.76
N LYS A 163 -17.21 -13.17 15.75
CA LYS A 163 -17.59 -11.78 15.53
C LYS A 163 -16.52 -11.09 14.72
N PHE A 164 -16.90 -10.39 13.67
CA PHE A 164 -15.97 -9.60 12.89
C PHE A 164 -15.71 -8.25 13.56
N VAL A 165 -14.49 -8.02 13.99
CA VAL A 165 -14.09 -6.73 14.56
C VAL A 165 -13.82 -5.77 13.40
N GLU A 166 -14.60 -4.70 13.32
CA GLU A 166 -14.47 -3.74 12.23
C GLU A 166 -13.28 -2.80 12.45
N ARG A 167 -12.41 -2.72 11.44
CA ARG A 167 -11.24 -1.83 11.42
C ARG A 167 -10.44 -1.85 12.73
N PRO A 168 -10.07 -3.03 13.23
CA PRO A 168 -9.31 -3.11 14.47
C PRO A 168 -7.93 -2.53 14.27
N ARG A 169 -7.39 -1.95 15.34
CA ARG A 169 -5.96 -1.75 15.46
C ARG A 169 -5.33 -3.05 15.91
N HIS A 170 -4.14 -3.33 15.38
CA HIS A 170 -3.33 -4.48 15.76
C HIS A 170 -2.29 -4.00 16.76
N ILE A 171 -2.54 -4.26 18.05
CA ILE A 171 -1.68 -3.85 19.15
C ILE A 171 -1.04 -5.11 19.74
N GLU A 172 0.24 -5.05 20.02
CA GLU A 172 0.99 -6.18 20.57
C GLU A 172 1.86 -5.75 21.73
N VAL A 173 1.99 -6.64 22.74
CA VAL A 173 2.75 -6.39 23.95
C VAL A 173 3.99 -7.26 23.98
N GLN A 174 5.16 -6.63 24.08
CA GLN A 174 6.44 -7.33 24.24
C GLN A 174 6.58 -7.84 25.68
N LEU A 175 6.80 -9.12 25.83
CA LEU A 175 7.07 -9.78 27.11
C LEU A 175 8.54 -10.21 27.22
N LEU A 176 9.01 -10.27 28.44
CA LEU A 176 10.23 -10.95 28.82
C LEU A 176 10.03 -11.62 30.18
N GLY A 177 10.26 -12.93 30.27
CA GLY A 177 10.15 -13.72 31.49
C GLY A 177 11.47 -14.40 31.84
N ASP A 178 11.76 -14.59 33.15
CA ASP A 178 12.88 -15.42 33.61
C ASP A 178 12.42 -16.84 34.02
N HIS A 179 13.37 -17.71 34.39
CA HIS A 179 13.08 -19.07 34.82
C HIS A 179 12.47 -19.15 36.22
N HIS A 180 12.37 -18.04 36.95
CA HIS A 180 11.84 -17.96 38.32
C HIS A 180 10.39 -17.48 38.37
N GLY A 181 9.75 -17.28 37.19
CA GLY A 181 8.37 -16.84 37.09
C GLY A 181 8.17 -15.32 37.16
N ASN A 182 9.26 -14.53 37.18
CA ASN A 182 9.17 -13.10 37.03
C ASN A 182 8.94 -12.77 35.57
N ILE A 183 7.96 -11.90 35.29
CA ILE A 183 7.61 -11.49 33.94
C ILE A 183 7.39 -9.98 33.94
N VAL A 184 8.00 -9.30 32.98
CA VAL A 184 7.78 -7.88 32.69
C VAL A 184 7.26 -7.67 31.26
N HIS A 185 6.54 -6.60 31.06
CA HIS A 185 6.26 -6.10 29.71
C HIS A 185 7.21 -4.97 29.35
N LEU A 186 7.56 -4.88 28.08
CA LEU A 186 8.36 -3.80 27.50
C LEU A 186 7.49 -2.89 26.64
N TYR A 187 6.28 -2.64 27.12
CA TYR A 187 5.22 -1.86 26.49
C TYR A 187 4.72 -2.45 25.17
N GLU A 188 3.85 -1.69 24.54
CA GLU A 188 3.13 -2.12 23.35
C GLU A 188 3.67 -1.48 22.06
N ARG A 189 3.39 -2.17 20.96
CA ARG A 189 3.59 -1.69 19.58
C ARG A 189 2.27 -1.63 18.85
N ASP A 190 2.15 -0.71 17.91
CA ASP A 190 1.08 -0.68 16.92
C ASP A 190 1.60 -1.23 15.59
N CYS A 191 1.02 -2.34 15.16
CA CYS A 191 1.33 -3.02 13.91
C CYS A 191 0.12 -3.05 12.95
N SER A 192 -0.75 -2.04 13.03
CA SER A 192 -1.98 -1.96 12.23
C SER A 192 -1.71 -1.73 10.74
N VAL A 193 -0.55 -1.19 10.39
CA VAL A 193 -0.18 -0.96 9.00
C VAL A 193 0.33 -2.24 8.36
N GLN A 194 -0.58 -2.92 7.71
CA GLN A 194 -0.33 -4.23 7.11
C GLN A 194 -0.72 -4.26 5.64
N ARG A 195 -0.08 -5.13 4.89
CA ARG A 195 -0.45 -5.45 3.52
C ARG A 195 -0.71 -6.96 3.41
N ARG A 196 -1.94 -7.35 3.08
CA ARG A 196 -2.33 -8.77 3.01
C ARG A 196 -1.93 -9.54 4.27
N HIS A 197 -2.18 -8.97 5.45
CA HIS A 197 -1.81 -9.48 6.79
C HIS A 197 -0.31 -9.55 7.08
N GLN A 198 0.54 -8.95 6.24
CA GLN A 198 1.96 -8.79 6.52
C GLN A 198 2.21 -7.39 7.09
N LYS A 199 2.83 -7.30 8.26
CA LYS A 199 3.24 -6.04 8.89
C LYS A 199 4.25 -5.31 8.00
N VAL A 200 4.07 -4.01 7.79
CA VAL A 200 4.93 -3.16 6.92
C VAL A 200 5.54 -2.01 7.71
N VAL A 201 4.75 -1.44 8.62
CA VAL A 201 5.21 -0.37 9.52
C VAL A 201 4.78 -0.73 10.94
N GLU A 202 5.71 -0.62 11.87
CA GLU A 202 5.51 -0.88 13.29
C GLU A 202 5.92 0.36 14.09
N ILE A 203 5.14 0.70 15.11
CA ILE A 203 5.28 1.94 15.88
C ILE A 203 5.29 1.62 17.37
N ALA A 204 6.24 2.16 18.10
CA ALA A 204 6.29 2.10 19.57
C ALA A 204 6.50 3.50 20.20
N PRO A 205 5.80 3.82 21.30
CA PRO A 205 4.58 3.18 21.77
C PRO A 205 3.42 3.40 20.80
N ALA A 206 2.31 2.65 20.96
CA ALA A 206 1.13 2.81 20.12
C ALA A 206 0.56 4.22 20.23
N PRO A 207 0.42 4.97 19.11
CA PRO A 207 -0.10 6.33 19.15
C PRO A 207 -1.61 6.33 19.47
N ALA A 208 -2.09 7.37 20.16
CA ALA A 208 -3.51 7.69 20.32
C ALA A 208 -4.39 6.49 20.77
N LEU A 209 -3.92 5.67 21.72
CA LEU A 209 -4.79 4.73 22.41
C LEU A 209 -5.76 5.50 23.34
N PRO A 210 -7.03 5.09 23.43
CA PRO A 210 -7.95 5.69 24.39
C PRO A 210 -7.42 5.60 25.83
N PRO A 211 -7.76 6.55 26.71
CA PRO A 211 -7.31 6.53 28.10
C PRO A 211 -7.63 5.18 28.80
N GLY A 212 -6.66 4.64 29.51
CA GLY A 212 -6.78 3.38 30.26
C GLY A 212 -6.78 2.10 29.42
N VAL A 213 -6.81 2.16 28.10
CA VAL A 213 -6.76 0.98 27.24
C VAL A 213 -5.37 0.36 27.25
N ARG A 214 -4.31 1.18 27.20
CA ARG A 214 -2.93 0.71 27.32
C ARG A 214 -2.73 -0.15 28.57
N ASP A 215 -3.09 0.38 29.74
CA ASP A 215 -2.85 -0.29 31.01
C ASP A 215 -3.58 -1.63 31.10
N LYS A 216 -4.80 -1.70 30.55
CA LYS A 216 -5.58 -2.95 30.48
C LYS A 216 -4.91 -3.99 29.60
N ILE A 217 -4.47 -3.61 28.40
CA ILE A 217 -3.79 -4.52 27.46
C ILE A 217 -2.48 -5.04 28.07
N LEU A 218 -1.69 -4.18 28.70
CA LEU A 218 -0.45 -4.56 29.37
C LEU A 218 -0.70 -5.52 30.53
N ALA A 219 -1.71 -5.23 31.36
CA ALA A 219 -2.10 -6.11 32.47
C ALA A 219 -2.60 -7.47 31.99
N ASP A 220 -3.38 -7.51 30.92
CA ASP A 220 -3.91 -8.75 30.34
C ASP A 220 -2.80 -9.59 29.74
N ALA A 221 -1.84 -8.99 29.05
CA ALA A 221 -0.67 -9.70 28.53
C ALA A 221 0.16 -10.34 29.64
N ILE A 222 0.42 -9.63 30.73
CA ILE A 222 1.13 -10.16 31.90
C ILE A 222 0.32 -11.28 32.58
N ARG A 223 -1.00 -11.13 32.72
CA ARG A 223 -1.87 -12.12 33.35
C ARG A 223 -1.88 -13.43 32.55
N LEU A 224 -2.01 -13.38 31.23
CA LEU A 224 -1.91 -14.53 30.35
C LEU A 224 -0.53 -15.19 30.45
N ALA A 225 0.54 -14.40 30.37
CA ALA A 225 1.92 -14.92 30.44
C ALA A 225 2.21 -15.63 31.76
N LYS A 226 1.75 -15.10 32.90
CA LYS A 226 1.85 -15.75 34.20
C LYS A 226 1.05 -17.06 34.27
N HIS A 227 -0.16 -17.05 33.71
CA HIS A 227 -1.02 -18.24 33.68
C HIS A 227 -0.39 -19.42 32.93
N VAL A 228 0.34 -19.16 31.87
CA VAL A 228 0.98 -20.20 31.05
C VAL A 228 2.43 -20.48 31.46
N GLY A 229 2.96 -19.78 32.46
CA GLY A 229 4.36 -19.96 32.91
C GLY A 229 5.38 -19.52 31.86
N TYR A 230 5.12 -18.38 31.19
CA TYR A 230 5.91 -17.89 30.07
C TYR A 230 7.34 -17.56 30.47
N GLN A 231 8.31 -17.98 29.65
CA GLN A 231 9.74 -17.74 29.87
C GLN A 231 10.35 -17.14 28.60
N ASN A 232 11.43 -16.39 28.75
CA ASN A 232 12.17 -15.69 27.68
C ASN A 232 11.33 -14.63 26.96
N ALA A 233 11.72 -14.24 25.77
CA ALA A 233 11.02 -13.20 24.99
C ALA A 233 9.81 -13.74 24.23
N GLY A 234 8.73 -12.99 24.21
CA GLY A 234 7.54 -13.28 23.43
C GLY A 234 6.63 -12.08 23.28
N THR A 235 5.56 -12.24 22.53
CA THR A 235 4.64 -11.16 22.23
C THR A 235 3.20 -11.65 22.27
N VAL A 236 2.34 -10.90 22.96
CA VAL A 236 0.89 -11.14 22.97
C VAL A 236 0.23 -10.12 22.03
N GLU A 237 -0.55 -10.58 21.07
CA GLU A 237 -1.21 -9.75 20.07
C GLU A 237 -2.71 -9.57 20.39
N PHE A 238 -3.19 -8.34 20.18
CA PHE A 238 -4.57 -7.93 20.42
C PHE A 238 -5.17 -7.15 19.26
N HIS A 239 -6.44 -7.37 18.99
CA HIS A 239 -7.26 -6.43 18.24
C HIS A 239 -7.88 -5.40 19.20
N VAL A 240 -7.77 -4.13 18.85
CA VAL A 240 -8.42 -3.03 19.58
C VAL A 240 -9.43 -2.35 18.66
N ASP A 241 -10.70 -2.35 19.05
CA ASP A 241 -11.76 -1.70 18.29
C ASP A 241 -11.74 -0.17 18.47
N GLN A 242 -12.60 0.53 17.74
CA GLN A 242 -12.69 2.00 17.81
C GLN A 242 -13.23 2.52 19.14
N LYS A 243 -13.88 1.66 19.95
CA LYS A 243 -14.39 1.99 21.28
C LYS A 243 -13.39 1.72 22.40
N GLY A 244 -12.23 1.14 22.06
CA GLY A 244 -11.17 0.75 23.00
C GLY A 244 -11.38 -0.61 23.65
N HIS A 245 -12.31 -1.44 23.17
CA HIS A 245 -12.34 -2.85 23.58
C HIS A 245 -11.19 -3.57 22.91
N HIS A 246 -10.51 -4.43 23.67
CA HIS A 246 -9.41 -5.22 23.15
C HIS A 246 -9.70 -6.70 23.27
N TYR A 247 -9.23 -7.46 22.29
CA TYR A 247 -9.47 -8.88 22.16
C TYR A 247 -8.16 -9.59 21.84
N PHE A 248 -7.86 -10.64 22.57
CA PHE A 248 -6.71 -11.50 22.33
C PHE A 248 -6.79 -12.14 20.93
N ILE A 249 -5.65 -12.19 20.24
CA ILE A 249 -5.49 -12.85 18.94
C ILE A 249 -4.64 -14.11 19.08
N GLU A 250 -3.36 -13.92 19.45
CA GLU A 250 -2.38 -15.00 19.53
C GLU A 250 -1.17 -14.59 20.38
N VAL A 251 -0.35 -15.58 20.72
CA VAL A 251 0.98 -15.39 21.30
C VAL A 251 2.02 -15.84 20.31
N ASN A 252 2.97 -14.96 19.97
CA ASN A 252 4.17 -15.35 19.24
C ASN A 252 5.27 -15.72 20.25
N ALA A 253 5.48 -17.02 20.42
CA ALA A 253 6.41 -17.58 21.40
C ALA A 253 7.87 -17.49 20.93
N ARG A 254 8.30 -16.31 20.55
CA ARG A 254 9.63 -15.98 20.01
C ARG A 254 9.90 -14.49 19.99
N LEU A 255 11.12 -14.13 19.66
CA LEU A 255 11.45 -12.76 19.25
C LEU A 255 10.76 -12.43 17.90
N GLN A 256 10.23 -11.23 17.75
CA GLN A 256 9.60 -10.78 16.51
C GLN A 256 10.51 -9.84 15.68
N VAL A 257 10.21 -9.70 14.38
CA VAL A 257 10.97 -8.82 13.46
C VAL A 257 10.96 -7.37 13.95
N GLU A 258 9.87 -6.95 14.56
CA GLU A 258 9.58 -5.59 15.03
C GLU A 258 10.09 -5.27 16.45
N HIS A 259 10.80 -6.19 17.12
CA HIS A 259 11.36 -5.96 18.45
C HIS A 259 12.20 -4.68 18.56
N THR A 260 12.81 -4.27 17.47
CA THR A 260 13.73 -3.13 17.41
C THR A 260 13.09 -1.79 17.79
N VAL A 261 11.78 -1.57 17.52
CA VAL A 261 11.13 -0.33 17.97
C VAL A 261 10.93 -0.31 19.49
N THR A 262 10.72 -1.48 20.09
CA THR A 262 10.69 -1.63 21.56
C THR A 262 12.05 -1.34 22.18
N GLU A 263 13.12 -1.89 21.61
CA GLU A 263 14.50 -1.61 22.06
C GLU A 263 14.83 -0.11 22.01
N GLU A 264 14.45 0.56 20.92
CA GLU A 264 14.70 2.00 20.74
C GLU A 264 13.98 2.89 21.78
N VAL A 265 12.78 2.52 22.21
CA VAL A 265 12.03 3.32 23.18
C VAL A 265 12.27 2.93 24.64
N THR A 266 12.68 1.69 24.91
CA THR A 266 12.93 1.23 26.27
C THR A 266 14.41 1.22 26.67
N GLY A 267 15.31 1.19 25.68
CA GLY A 267 16.75 1.02 25.88
C GLY A 267 17.16 -0.41 26.31
N VAL A 268 16.24 -1.38 26.22
CA VAL A 268 16.50 -2.79 26.55
C VAL A 268 16.94 -3.53 25.30
N ASP A 269 18.14 -4.12 25.32
CA ASP A 269 18.61 -5.07 24.29
C ASP A 269 17.94 -6.42 24.54
N LEU A 270 16.90 -6.72 23.74
CA LEU A 270 16.09 -7.93 23.90
C LEU A 270 16.89 -9.21 23.61
N VAL A 271 17.74 -9.19 22.60
CA VAL A 271 18.54 -10.37 22.24
C VAL A 271 19.57 -10.67 23.33
N GLN A 272 20.23 -9.65 23.85
CA GLN A 272 21.14 -9.82 24.98
C GLN A 272 20.39 -10.32 26.23
N ALA A 273 19.20 -9.75 26.50
CA ALA A 273 18.38 -10.18 27.62
C ALA A 273 17.95 -11.66 27.50
N GLN A 274 17.57 -12.10 26.29
CA GLN A 274 17.25 -13.52 26.02
C GLN A 274 18.41 -14.46 26.36
N ILE A 275 19.61 -14.10 25.92
CA ILE A 275 20.83 -14.89 26.20
C ILE A 275 21.12 -14.94 27.70
N ARG A 276 21.03 -13.79 28.39
CA ARG A 276 21.28 -13.71 29.83
C ARG A 276 20.26 -14.48 30.64
N VAL A 277 18.98 -14.45 30.27
CA VAL A 277 17.96 -15.31 30.89
C VAL A 277 18.29 -16.79 30.66
N ALA A 278 18.70 -17.17 29.47
CA ALA A 278 19.12 -18.55 29.17
C ALA A 278 20.36 -18.98 29.95
N GLU A 279 21.25 -18.06 30.33
CA GLU A 279 22.37 -18.29 31.26
C GLU A 279 21.91 -18.45 32.74
N GLY A 280 20.60 -18.37 33.02
CA GLY A 280 20.03 -18.48 34.37
C GLY A 280 19.96 -17.16 35.15
N LYS A 281 20.19 -16.01 34.51
CA LYS A 281 20.04 -14.70 35.16
C LYS A 281 18.58 -14.37 35.38
N THR A 282 18.27 -13.79 36.54
CA THR A 282 16.94 -13.26 36.85
C THR A 282 16.73 -11.89 36.21
N LEU A 283 15.45 -11.46 36.05
CA LEU A 283 15.15 -10.10 35.62
C LEU A 283 15.70 -9.04 36.60
N GLU A 284 15.83 -9.37 37.87
CA GLU A 284 16.46 -8.51 38.87
C GLU A 284 17.97 -8.34 38.65
N ASP A 285 18.69 -9.42 38.30
CA ASP A 285 20.12 -9.37 37.92
C ASP A 285 20.34 -8.48 36.73
N LEU A 286 19.37 -8.47 35.78
CA LEU A 286 19.38 -7.65 34.59
C LEU A 286 18.89 -6.21 34.83
N LYS A 287 18.48 -5.88 36.06
CA LYS A 287 17.88 -4.58 36.44
C LYS A 287 16.60 -4.25 35.63
N LEU A 288 15.86 -5.27 35.23
CA LEU A 288 14.63 -5.19 34.50
C LEU A 288 13.42 -5.38 35.42
N LYS A 289 13.19 -4.42 36.32
CA LYS A 289 11.96 -4.36 37.14
C LYS A 289 10.92 -3.50 36.42
N GLN A 290 9.64 -3.88 36.53
CA GLN A 290 8.57 -3.20 35.78
C GLN A 290 8.49 -1.69 36.08
N ASP A 291 8.76 -1.30 37.30
CA ASP A 291 8.77 0.09 37.76
C ASP A 291 9.96 0.91 37.27
N THR A 292 11.02 0.27 36.80
CA THR A 292 12.23 0.91 36.26
C THR A 292 12.26 0.96 34.72
N ILE A 293 11.36 0.23 34.07
CA ILE A 293 11.26 0.22 32.62
C ILE A 293 10.36 1.36 32.16
N HIS A 294 10.93 2.31 31.42
CA HIS A 294 10.23 3.50 30.95
C HIS A 294 10.31 3.64 29.43
N VAL A 295 9.26 4.24 28.85
CA VAL A 295 9.25 4.59 27.43
C VAL A 295 9.84 5.97 27.23
N ASN A 296 10.88 6.08 26.41
CA ASN A 296 11.55 7.31 26.07
C ASN A 296 11.30 7.68 24.60
N GLY A 297 10.42 8.65 24.37
CA GLY A 297 10.13 9.12 23.00
C GLY A 297 9.25 8.15 22.20
N ALA A 298 9.59 8.00 20.93
CA ALA A 298 8.88 7.12 20.01
C ALA A 298 9.82 6.58 18.93
N ALA A 299 9.54 5.38 18.46
CA ALA A 299 10.25 4.75 17.35
C ALA A 299 9.27 4.21 16.30
N ILE A 300 9.69 4.26 15.04
CA ILE A 300 8.93 3.73 13.90
C ILE A 300 9.88 2.90 13.05
N GLN A 301 9.48 1.67 12.76
CA GLN A 301 10.17 0.77 11.85
C GLN A 301 9.42 0.68 10.53
N CYS A 302 10.16 0.57 9.44
CA CYS A 302 9.65 0.20 8.13
C CYS A 302 10.46 -0.96 7.55
N ARG A 303 9.78 -1.94 6.96
CA ARG A 303 10.41 -3.07 6.28
C ARG A 303 10.66 -2.72 4.82
N LEU A 304 11.91 -2.71 4.41
CA LEU A 304 12.31 -2.60 3.02
C LEU A 304 12.42 -4.00 2.42
N THR A 305 11.61 -4.29 1.41
CA THR A 305 11.51 -5.62 0.77
C THR A 305 11.76 -5.52 -0.73
N THR A 306 12.17 -6.63 -1.36
CA THR A 306 12.24 -6.76 -2.81
C THR A 306 10.92 -7.31 -3.33
N GLU A 307 10.05 -6.41 -3.78
CA GLU A 307 8.74 -6.77 -4.31
C GLU A 307 8.35 -5.84 -5.45
N ASP A 308 7.86 -6.40 -6.56
CA ASP A 308 7.42 -5.62 -7.71
C ASP A 308 5.96 -5.14 -7.55
N PRO A 309 5.72 -3.86 -7.30
CA PRO A 309 4.37 -3.31 -7.18
C PRO A 309 3.54 -3.46 -8.45
N ALA A 310 4.19 -3.48 -9.62
CA ALA A 310 3.50 -3.63 -10.91
C ALA A 310 2.98 -5.06 -11.13
N ARG A 311 3.59 -6.05 -10.46
CA ARG A 311 3.19 -7.46 -10.50
C ARG A 311 2.44 -7.92 -9.25
N GLY A 312 1.68 -7.04 -8.63
CA GLY A 312 0.90 -7.36 -7.43
C GLY A 312 1.78 -7.71 -6.22
N PHE A 313 2.99 -7.13 -6.10
CA PHE A 313 3.97 -7.40 -5.03
C PHE A 313 4.51 -8.83 -5.00
N GLN A 314 4.70 -9.44 -6.16
CA GLN A 314 5.50 -10.65 -6.21
C GLN A 314 6.93 -10.34 -5.78
N PRO A 315 7.56 -11.23 -4.98
CA PRO A 315 8.97 -11.09 -4.66
C PRO A 315 9.80 -10.97 -5.92
N ASP A 316 10.69 -9.99 -5.95
CA ASP A 316 11.67 -9.82 -7.03
C ASP A 316 13.00 -10.43 -6.60
N SER A 317 13.66 -11.14 -7.48
CA SER A 317 14.93 -11.80 -7.26
C SER A 317 15.98 -11.29 -8.23
N GLY A 318 17.22 -11.25 -7.80
CA GLY A 318 18.31 -10.76 -8.63
C GLY A 318 19.53 -10.37 -7.81
N ARG A 319 20.52 -9.77 -8.46
CA ARG A 319 21.72 -9.26 -7.81
C ARG A 319 21.55 -7.78 -7.48
N ILE A 320 21.83 -7.40 -6.23
CA ILE A 320 21.88 -6.00 -5.84
C ILE A 320 23.18 -5.40 -6.38
N GLU A 321 23.06 -4.44 -7.29
CA GLU A 321 24.19 -3.71 -7.87
C GLU A 321 24.61 -2.53 -7.02
N VAL A 322 23.63 -1.78 -6.52
CA VAL A 322 23.82 -0.63 -5.65
C VAL A 322 22.96 -0.77 -4.41
N PHE A 323 23.57 -0.60 -3.26
CA PHE A 323 22.89 -0.44 -1.98
C PHE A 323 23.48 0.74 -1.22
N ARG A 324 22.69 1.79 -1.06
CA ARG A 324 23.01 2.97 -0.24
C ARG A 324 21.87 3.20 0.74
N SER A 325 22.20 3.31 2.00
CA SER A 325 21.27 3.57 3.09
C SER A 325 21.19 5.05 3.43
N GLY A 326 20.06 5.46 3.99
CA GLY A 326 19.93 6.74 4.70
C GLY A 326 20.28 6.55 6.17
N GLU A 327 21.27 7.27 6.67
CA GLU A 327 21.80 7.13 8.03
C GLU A 327 21.70 8.45 8.81
N GLY A 328 22.21 8.46 10.05
CA GLY A 328 22.29 9.64 10.90
C GLY A 328 21.62 9.47 12.25
N MET A 329 21.60 10.53 13.04
CA MET A 329 21.13 10.49 14.43
C MET A 329 19.70 10.02 14.56
N GLY A 330 19.50 8.91 15.31
CA GLY A 330 18.21 8.28 15.55
C GLY A 330 17.70 7.45 14.35
N ILE A 331 18.60 7.02 13.47
CA ILE A 331 18.34 6.01 12.45
C ILE A 331 19.15 4.76 12.78
N ARG A 332 18.45 3.63 12.92
CA ARG A 332 19.04 2.31 13.09
C ARG A 332 18.68 1.44 11.90
N LEU A 333 19.65 0.72 11.39
CA LEU A 333 19.47 -0.20 10.26
C LEU A 333 19.77 -1.62 10.72
N ASN A 334 18.81 -2.50 10.57
CA ASN A 334 19.01 -3.94 10.77
C ASN A 334 18.91 -4.64 9.40
N SER A 335 20.06 -4.81 8.76
CA SER A 335 20.15 -5.46 7.45
C SER A 335 20.02 -6.98 7.60
N ALA A 336 19.15 -7.58 6.79
CA ALA A 336 19.03 -9.04 6.69
C ALA A 336 20.03 -9.58 5.66
N SER A 337 19.92 -9.16 4.38
CA SER A 337 20.67 -9.72 3.27
C SER A 337 21.21 -8.65 2.30
N ALA A 338 20.98 -7.37 2.60
CA ALA A 338 21.19 -6.28 1.66
C ALA A 338 22.59 -5.66 1.78
N TYR A 339 23.40 -5.90 0.76
CA TYR A 339 24.64 -5.19 0.47
C TYR A 339 24.93 -5.27 -1.04
N ALA A 340 25.75 -4.38 -1.55
CA ALA A 340 26.12 -4.40 -2.96
C ALA A 340 26.82 -5.72 -3.32
N GLY A 341 26.32 -6.41 -4.35
CA GLY A 341 26.80 -7.72 -4.80
C GLY A 341 26.03 -8.91 -4.23
N SER A 342 25.15 -8.74 -3.21
CA SER A 342 24.36 -9.86 -2.70
C SER A 342 23.30 -10.31 -3.71
N VAL A 343 22.99 -11.61 -3.70
CA VAL A 343 21.98 -12.23 -4.56
C VAL A 343 20.73 -12.50 -3.73
N ILE A 344 19.63 -11.91 -4.14
CA ILE A 344 18.32 -12.17 -3.56
C ILE A 344 17.71 -13.35 -4.29
N THR A 345 17.33 -14.38 -3.52
CA THR A 345 16.77 -15.63 -4.05
C THR A 345 15.27 -15.70 -3.76
N PRO A 346 14.50 -16.47 -4.53
CA PRO A 346 13.06 -16.65 -4.29
C PRO A 346 12.76 -17.64 -3.14
N HIS A 347 13.78 -18.19 -2.49
CA HIS A 347 13.61 -19.27 -1.49
C HIS A 347 13.36 -18.74 -0.07
N TYR A 348 13.73 -17.50 0.21
CA TYR A 348 13.63 -16.87 1.52
C TYR A 348 12.83 -15.58 1.45
N ASP A 349 12.60 -14.97 2.63
CA ASP A 349 11.89 -13.69 2.74
C ASP A 349 12.55 -12.61 1.86
N SER A 350 11.72 -11.77 1.28
CA SER A 350 12.12 -10.62 0.46
C SER A 350 12.67 -9.44 1.28
N LEU A 351 12.74 -9.55 2.61
CA LEU A 351 13.21 -8.50 3.51
C LEU A 351 14.70 -8.18 3.26
N LEU A 352 14.98 -6.95 2.88
CA LEU A 352 16.34 -6.43 2.70
C LEU A 352 16.89 -5.84 4.00
N VAL A 353 16.14 -4.92 4.57
CA VAL A 353 16.55 -4.16 5.75
C VAL A 353 15.35 -3.64 6.52
N LYS A 354 15.45 -3.64 7.84
CA LYS A 354 14.57 -2.87 8.73
C LYS A 354 15.17 -1.50 8.92
N VAL A 355 14.41 -0.45 8.61
CA VAL A 355 14.80 0.93 8.84
C VAL A 355 14.02 1.44 10.03
N ILE A 356 14.70 1.75 11.11
CA ILE A 356 14.10 2.22 12.35
C ILE A 356 14.50 3.67 12.58
N ALA A 357 13.54 4.52 12.89
CA ALA A 357 13.81 5.91 13.29
C ALA A 357 13.27 6.16 14.69
N SER A 358 14.11 6.69 15.57
CA SER A 358 13.76 7.07 16.94
C SER A 358 13.89 8.57 17.18
N ALA A 359 12.98 9.14 17.97
CA ALA A 359 12.96 10.54 18.33
C ALA A 359 12.10 10.79 19.59
N ARG A 360 12.10 12.05 20.08
CA ARG A 360 11.31 12.44 21.25
C ARG A 360 9.79 12.40 21.05
N SER A 361 9.31 12.24 19.82
CA SER A 361 7.87 12.14 19.50
C SER A 361 7.67 11.40 18.19
N HIS A 362 6.48 10.82 17.98
CA HIS A 362 6.09 10.12 16.76
C HIS A 362 6.30 10.96 15.50
N ASN A 363 5.91 12.24 15.51
CA ASN A 363 6.07 13.13 14.36
C ASN A 363 7.54 13.32 13.97
N LYS A 364 8.43 13.48 14.97
CA LYS A 364 9.86 13.60 14.72
C LYS A 364 10.48 12.29 14.25
N ALA A 365 10.05 11.16 14.78
CA ALA A 365 10.46 9.84 14.31
C ALA A 365 10.01 9.61 12.86
N ALA A 366 8.76 9.93 12.54
CA ALA A 366 8.23 9.82 11.17
C ALA A 366 9.01 10.71 10.18
N ALA A 367 9.29 11.96 10.54
CA ALA A 367 10.08 12.87 9.68
C ALA A 367 11.50 12.33 9.41
N LYS A 368 12.17 11.78 10.43
CA LYS A 368 13.48 11.13 10.27
C LYS A 368 13.39 9.90 9.37
N LEU A 369 12.40 9.05 9.56
CA LEU A 369 12.21 7.84 8.76
C LEU A 369 11.94 8.17 7.30
N ILE A 370 11.09 9.16 7.03
CA ILE A 370 10.82 9.66 5.66
C ILE A 370 12.11 10.14 4.99
N ARG A 371 12.93 10.92 5.70
CA ARG A 371 14.22 11.37 5.19
C ARG A 371 15.13 10.19 4.86
N ALA A 372 15.30 9.25 5.81
CA ALA A 372 16.16 8.09 5.61
C ALA A 372 15.72 7.26 4.41
N LEU A 373 14.40 7.00 4.28
CA LEU A 373 13.85 6.25 3.14
C LEU A 373 14.02 6.98 1.80
N LYS A 374 13.97 8.31 1.78
CA LYS A 374 14.25 9.12 0.57
C LYS A 374 15.69 9.02 0.11
N GLU A 375 16.61 8.82 1.02
CA GLU A 375 18.05 8.71 0.75
C GLU A 375 18.46 7.33 0.25
N PHE A 376 17.63 6.29 0.48
CA PHE A 376 17.94 4.95 -0.01
C PHE A 376 18.08 4.91 -1.53
N ARG A 377 19.07 4.14 -1.99
CA ARG A 377 19.30 3.83 -3.42
C ARG A 377 19.59 2.34 -3.56
N ILE A 378 18.66 1.62 -4.15
CA ILE A 378 18.81 0.19 -4.45
C ILE A 378 18.66 0.02 -5.96
N ARG A 379 19.60 -0.75 -6.56
CA ARG A 379 19.61 -1.10 -7.99
C ARG A 379 19.86 -2.58 -8.15
N GLY A 380 19.42 -3.15 -9.28
CA GLY A 380 19.54 -4.58 -9.60
C GLY A 380 18.35 -5.42 -9.17
N VAL A 381 17.57 -4.94 -8.22
CA VAL A 381 16.27 -5.51 -7.78
C VAL A 381 15.26 -4.38 -7.61
N LYS A 382 13.97 -4.72 -7.62
CA LYS A 382 12.88 -3.73 -7.41
C LYS A 382 12.52 -3.65 -5.92
N PRO A 383 12.90 -2.59 -5.21
CA PRO A 383 12.53 -2.42 -3.82
C PRO A 383 11.13 -1.83 -3.67
N SER A 384 10.52 -2.06 -2.51
CA SER A 384 9.22 -1.50 -2.14
C SER A 384 9.25 -0.02 -1.70
N GLU A 385 10.37 0.67 -1.87
CA GLU A 385 10.67 2.03 -1.36
C GLU A 385 9.56 3.07 -1.59
N ASN A 386 9.03 3.13 -2.82
CA ASN A 386 8.09 4.18 -3.21
C ASN A 386 6.74 4.12 -2.47
N ARG A 387 6.40 3.00 -1.84
CA ARG A 387 5.16 2.87 -1.08
C ARG A 387 5.31 3.09 0.40
N ALA A 388 6.40 2.66 1.00
CA ALA A 388 6.69 2.98 2.39
C ALA A 388 6.71 4.51 2.58
N GLN A 389 7.27 5.25 1.64
CA GLN A 389 7.29 6.70 1.64
C GLN A 389 5.89 7.33 1.57
N LYS A 390 5.03 6.86 0.64
CA LYS A 390 3.64 7.34 0.53
C LYS A 390 2.83 7.00 1.78
N LEU A 391 3.03 5.81 2.31
CA LEU A 391 2.35 5.35 3.52
C LEU A 391 2.77 6.14 4.75
N LEU A 392 4.08 6.39 4.93
CA LEU A 392 4.60 7.19 6.03
C LEU A 392 4.22 8.66 5.93
N THR A 393 4.17 9.22 4.72
CA THR A 393 3.64 10.57 4.51
C THR A 393 2.17 10.62 4.92
N SER A 394 1.35 9.65 4.49
CA SER A 394 -0.06 9.55 4.89
C SER A 394 -0.24 9.34 6.39
N LEU A 395 0.59 8.50 7.02
CA LEU A 395 0.57 8.31 8.47
C LEU A 395 1.03 9.56 9.22
N GLY A 396 2.06 10.24 8.74
CA GLY A 396 2.52 11.51 9.28
C GLY A 396 1.46 12.60 9.17
N GLU A 397 0.77 12.67 8.05
CA GLU A 397 -0.36 13.58 7.83
C GLU A 397 -1.55 13.26 8.74
N ILE A 398 -1.91 11.98 8.89
CA ILE A 398 -2.95 11.53 9.83
C ILE A 398 -2.58 11.87 11.27
N GLN A 399 -1.31 11.69 11.64
CA GLN A 399 -0.83 11.95 12.99
C GLN A 399 -0.77 13.46 13.32
N VAL A 400 -0.38 14.29 12.35
CA VAL A 400 -0.20 15.75 12.53
C VAL A 400 -1.51 16.50 12.37
N ASN A 401 -2.33 16.11 11.40
CA ASN A 401 -3.53 16.84 10.99
C ASN A 401 -4.83 16.15 11.40
N GLY A 402 -4.72 15.01 12.11
CA GLY A 402 -5.85 14.11 12.33
C GLY A 402 -6.16 13.30 11.06
N ALA A 403 -7.04 12.32 11.21
CA ALA A 403 -7.43 11.47 10.09
C ALA A 403 -8.24 12.28 9.06
N THR A 404 -7.60 12.60 7.94
CA THR A 404 -8.19 13.38 6.84
C THR A 404 -9.06 12.56 5.90
N THR A 405 -9.12 11.24 6.09
CA THR A 405 -9.99 10.40 5.27
C THR A 405 -11.43 10.48 5.77
N PRO A 406 -12.43 10.60 4.89
CA PRO A 406 -13.86 10.63 5.25
C PRO A 406 -14.33 9.44 6.09
N LEU A 407 -13.52 8.38 6.12
CA LEU A 407 -13.77 7.14 6.86
C LEU A 407 -13.25 7.17 8.31
N ALA A 408 -12.46 8.17 8.68
CA ALA A 408 -11.81 8.26 9.99
C ALA A 408 -12.42 9.34 10.89
N THR A 409 -13.30 10.19 10.36
CA THR A 409 -14.06 11.15 11.14
C THR A 409 -15.51 10.68 11.25
N THR A 410 -16.03 10.65 12.47
CA THR A 410 -17.46 10.44 12.75
C THR A 410 -18.32 11.64 12.32
N THR A 411 -17.71 12.77 12.05
CA THR A 411 -18.34 13.97 11.48
C THR A 411 -18.29 13.87 9.95
N LYS A 412 -19.45 13.87 9.31
CA LYS A 412 -19.52 14.09 7.86
C LYS A 412 -18.77 15.38 7.55
N PRO A 413 -17.83 15.40 6.57
CA PRO A 413 -17.22 16.64 6.14
C PRO A 413 -18.32 17.63 5.79
N ALA A 414 -18.19 18.88 6.25
CA ALA A 414 -19.12 19.91 5.87
C ALA A 414 -19.19 19.99 4.35
N HIS A 415 -20.39 19.89 3.80
CA HIS A 415 -20.57 20.08 2.37
C HIS A 415 -20.37 21.56 2.07
N VAL A 416 -19.18 21.90 1.57
CA VAL A 416 -18.89 23.26 1.14
C VAL A 416 -19.30 23.35 -0.33
N GLU A 417 -20.35 24.13 -0.61
CA GLU A 417 -20.70 24.49 -1.98
C GLU A 417 -19.57 25.37 -2.54
N PRO A 418 -19.01 25.03 -3.71
CA PRO A 418 -17.99 25.88 -4.34
C PRO A 418 -18.61 27.24 -4.69
N PRO A 419 -17.95 28.35 -4.36
CA PRO A 419 -18.43 29.67 -4.73
C PRO A 419 -18.38 29.82 -6.26
N VAL A 420 -19.54 29.88 -6.88
CA VAL A 420 -19.68 30.08 -8.34
C VAL A 420 -20.31 31.43 -8.58
N PRO A 421 -19.79 32.25 -9.51
CA PRO A 421 -20.41 33.54 -9.82
C PRO A 421 -21.84 33.38 -10.35
N ASP A 422 -22.73 34.25 -9.94
CA ASP A 422 -24.13 34.21 -10.32
C ASP A 422 -24.33 34.44 -11.83
N LEU A 423 -25.16 33.61 -12.43
CA LEU A 423 -25.70 33.79 -13.76
C LEU A 423 -27.20 34.08 -13.67
N LYS A 424 -27.69 35.03 -14.47
CA LYS A 424 -29.14 35.23 -14.59
C LYS A 424 -29.79 33.96 -15.14
N ALA A 425 -30.70 33.40 -14.36
CA ALA A 425 -31.40 32.16 -14.72
C ALA A 425 -32.10 32.29 -16.07
N GLY A 426 -32.00 31.24 -16.92
CA GLY A 426 -32.69 31.14 -18.20
C GLY A 426 -32.02 31.84 -19.39
N THR A 427 -30.83 32.46 -19.22
CA THR A 427 -30.09 33.02 -20.37
C THR A 427 -29.41 31.87 -21.15
N LYS A 428 -29.60 31.88 -22.48
CA LYS A 428 -28.86 30.97 -23.37
C LYS A 428 -27.42 31.46 -23.56
N PRO A 429 -26.42 30.59 -23.62
CA PRO A 429 -25.06 31.00 -23.88
C PRO A 429 -24.92 31.61 -25.26
N PRO A 430 -24.05 32.62 -25.46
CA PRO A 430 -23.76 33.18 -26.75
C PRO A 430 -23.24 32.12 -27.75
N VAL A 431 -23.43 32.36 -29.05
CA VAL A 431 -22.87 31.50 -30.07
C VAL A 431 -21.35 31.57 -30.03
N GLY A 432 -20.69 30.40 -30.03
CA GLY A 432 -19.24 30.28 -30.05
C GLY A 432 -18.74 29.54 -31.29
N LEU A 433 -17.43 29.41 -31.39
CA LEU A 433 -16.75 28.77 -32.53
C LEU A 433 -17.18 27.34 -32.80
N ARG A 434 -17.71 26.64 -31.80
CA ARG A 434 -18.21 25.27 -31.98
C ARG A 434 -19.32 25.19 -33.04
N SER A 435 -20.12 26.25 -33.21
CA SER A 435 -21.18 26.27 -34.21
C SER A 435 -20.64 26.10 -35.63
N VAL A 436 -19.48 26.67 -35.95
CA VAL A 436 -18.82 26.50 -37.25
C VAL A 436 -18.38 25.05 -37.45
N LEU A 437 -17.75 24.48 -36.42
CA LEU A 437 -17.26 23.09 -36.48
C LEU A 437 -18.40 22.09 -36.71
N VAL A 438 -19.51 22.25 -35.97
CA VAL A 438 -20.65 21.32 -36.03
C VAL A 438 -21.45 21.49 -37.34
N ASN A 439 -21.63 22.72 -37.82
CA ASN A 439 -22.49 22.98 -38.99
C ASN A 439 -21.74 22.90 -40.33
N GLU A 440 -20.45 23.23 -40.33
CA GLU A 440 -19.66 23.41 -41.57
C GLU A 440 -18.44 22.46 -41.61
N GLY A 441 -18.15 21.77 -40.54
CA GLY A 441 -17.08 20.79 -40.42
C GLY A 441 -15.71 21.36 -40.03
N PRO A 442 -14.71 20.47 -39.80
CA PRO A 442 -13.41 20.84 -39.26
C PRO A 442 -12.56 21.70 -40.21
N GLU A 443 -12.69 21.54 -41.54
CA GLU A 443 -11.98 22.40 -42.50
C GLU A 443 -12.48 23.85 -42.47
N ALA A 444 -13.80 24.05 -42.40
CA ALA A 444 -14.40 25.38 -42.31
C ALA A 444 -14.01 26.06 -40.99
N PHE A 445 -13.99 25.27 -39.91
CA PHE A 445 -13.50 25.71 -38.61
C PHE A 445 -12.03 26.19 -38.71
N ALA A 446 -11.13 25.40 -39.28
CA ALA A 446 -9.73 25.77 -39.44
C ALA A 446 -9.58 27.07 -40.29
N LYS A 447 -10.38 27.23 -41.34
CA LYS A 447 -10.41 28.48 -42.15
C LYS A 447 -10.92 29.68 -41.33
N ALA A 448 -11.94 29.49 -40.49
CA ALA A 448 -12.47 30.54 -39.62
C ALA A 448 -11.42 30.99 -38.59
N VAL A 449 -10.72 30.04 -37.96
CA VAL A 449 -9.62 30.30 -37.01
C VAL A 449 -8.51 31.10 -37.74
N ARG A 450 -8.09 30.69 -38.93
CA ARG A 450 -7.03 31.38 -39.71
C ARG A 450 -7.39 32.79 -40.11
N ARG A 451 -8.67 33.09 -40.29
CA ARG A 451 -9.15 34.45 -40.62
C ARG A 451 -9.16 35.39 -39.41
N ASN A 452 -9.12 34.86 -38.21
CA ASN A 452 -9.09 35.68 -37.02
C ASN A 452 -7.75 36.43 -36.92
N LYS A 453 -7.81 37.74 -36.71
CA LYS A 453 -6.62 38.59 -36.64
C LYS A 453 -6.06 38.72 -35.21
N GLY A 454 -6.83 38.27 -34.21
CA GLY A 454 -6.44 38.33 -32.81
C GLY A 454 -5.86 37.03 -32.32
N CYS A 455 -5.19 37.05 -31.16
CA CYS A 455 -4.79 35.86 -30.45
C CYS A 455 -6.03 35.15 -29.92
N MET A 456 -6.12 33.85 -30.15
CA MET A 456 -7.17 32.97 -29.61
C MET A 456 -6.58 32.09 -28.53
N ILE A 457 -7.34 31.86 -27.48
CA ILE A 457 -6.86 31.19 -26.29
C ILE A 457 -7.54 29.83 -26.13
N THR A 458 -6.75 28.78 -25.84
CA THR A 458 -7.22 27.53 -25.29
C THR A 458 -7.14 27.61 -23.77
N ASP A 459 -8.26 27.36 -23.09
CA ASP A 459 -8.26 27.22 -21.65
C ASP A 459 -8.00 25.75 -21.25
N THR A 460 -7.05 25.53 -20.35
CA THR A 460 -6.65 24.19 -19.89
C THR A 460 -7.08 23.88 -18.46
N THR A 461 -7.89 24.77 -17.85
CA THR A 461 -8.32 24.63 -16.45
C THR A 461 -9.05 23.31 -16.20
N PHE A 462 -9.82 22.83 -17.17
CA PHE A 462 -10.60 21.60 -17.06
C PHE A 462 -9.76 20.32 -17.28
N ARG A 463 -8.48 20.41 -17.66
CA ARG A 463 -7.59 19.24 -17.83
C ARG A 463 -6.18 19.47 -17.30
N ASP A 464 -5.33 20.22 -18.02
CA ASP A 464 -3.89 20.25 -17.75
C ASP A 464 -3.55 20.99 -16.48
N ALA A 465 -4.20 22.11 -16.21
CA ALA A 465 -3.96 22.88 -15.00
C ALA A 465 -4.22 22.05 -13.73
N HIS A 466 -5.38 21.39 -13.63
CA HIS A 466 -5.65 20.55 -12.47
C HIS A 466 -4.92 19.21 -12.49
N GLN A 467 -4.52 18.72 -13.67
CA GLN A 467 -3.62 17.57 -13.76
C GLN A 467 -2.26 17.88 -13.11
N SER A 468 -1.70 19.03 -13.41
CA SER A 468 -0.38 19.45 -12.95
C SER A 468 -0.37 19.90 -11.48
N LEU A 469 -1.40 20.65 -11.07
CA LEU A 469 -1.46 21.28 -9.74
C LEU A 469 -2.17 20.40 -8.71
N LEU A 470 -3.17 19.62 -9.11
CA LEU A 470 -4.05 18.86 -8.20
C LEU A 470 -4.07 17.35 -8.52
N ALA A 471 -3.07 16.85 -9.25
CA ALA A 471 -2.97 15.44 -9.68
C ALA A 471 -4.28 14.90 -10.27
N THR A 472 -4.99 15.71 -11.05
CA THR A 472 -6.29 15.40 -11.71
C THR A 472 -7.43 15.09 -10.70
N ARG A 473 -7.33 15.54 -9.45
CA ARG A 473 -8.31 15.20 -8.37
C ARG A 473 -9.55 16.11 -8.33
N VAL A 474 -9.86 16.83 -9.42
CA VAL A 474 -11.08 17.65 -9.50
C VAL A 474 -12.26 16.78 -9.98
N ARG A 475 -13.34 16.78 -9.21
CA ARG A 475 -14.54 15.98 -9.48
C ARG A 475 -15.35 16.57 -10.62
N THR A 476 -16.13 15.73 -11.28
CA THR A 476 -17.11 16.17 -12.31
C THR A 476 -18.10 17.18 -11.74
N TYR A 477 -18.51 17.01 -10.48
CA TYR A 477 -19.39 17.96 -9.78
C TYR A 477 -18.83 19.38 -9.77
N ASP A 478 -17.55 19.54 -9.44
CA ASP A 478 -16.92 20.85 -9.31
C ASP A 478 -16.79 21.54 -10.68
N LEU A 479 -16.41 20.78 -11.72
CA LEU A 479 -16.35 21.27 -13.10
C LEU A 479 -17.75 21.62 -13.63
N ALA A 480 -18.76 20.80 -13.33
CA ALA A 480 -20.13 21.05 -13.78
C ALA A 480 -20.71 22.33 -13.17
N LYS A 481 -20.40 22.63 -11.92
CA LYS A 481 -20.88 23.85 -11.24
C LYS A 481 -20.42 25.15 -11.93
N ILE A 482 -19.16 25.24 -12.37
CA ILE A 482 -18.62 26.43 -13.04
C ILE A 482 -18.95 26.46 -14.54
N SER A 483 -19.28 25.33 -15.15
CA SER A 483 -19.48 25.19 -16.60
C SER A 483 -20.48 26.18 -17.22
N PRO A 484 -21.67 26.45 -16.64
CA PRO A 484 -22.58 27.46 -17.19
C PRO A 484 -21.96 28.85 -17.24
N PHE A 485 -21.20 29.24 -16.22
CA PHE A 485 -20.52 30.53 -16.20
C PHE A 485 -19.47 30.63 -17.32
N VAL A 486 -18.64 29.58 -17.49
CA VAL A 486 -17.64 29.50 -18.57
C VAL A 486 -18.30 29.62 -19.94
N SER A 487 -19.38 28.89 -20.19
CA SER A 487 -20.14 28.90 -21.42
C SER A 487 -20.65 30.31 -21.78
N HIS A 488 -21.08 31.09 -20.80
CA HIS A 488 -21.63 32.45 -21.04
C HIS A 488 -20.56 33.53 -21.13
N LYS A 489 -19.49 33.44 -20.35
CA LYS A 489 -18.50 34.51 -20.24
C LYS A 489 -17.33 34.38 -21.20
N PHE A 490 -17.07 33.15 -21.68
CA PHE A 490 -15.92 32.86 -22.53
C PHE A 490 -16.27 32.20 -23.86
N PRO A 491 -17.32 32.67 -24.59
CA PRO A 491 -17.78 32.05 -25.86
C PRO A 491 -16.75 32.16 -26.97
N HIS A 492 -15.76 33.04 -26.83
CA HIS A 492 -14.72 33.35 -27.83
C HIS A 492 -13.44 32.50 -27.64
N LEU A 493 -13.41 31.59 -26.68
CA LEU A 493 -12.30 30.66 -26.56
C LEU A 493 -12.13 29.85 -27.85
N PHE A 494 -10.87 29.63 -28.25
CA PHE A 494 -10.55 28.69 -29.30
C PHE A 494 -11.02 27.29 -28.95
N SER A 495 -10.67 26.83 -27.75
CA SER A 495 -11.08 25.55 -27.20
C SER A 495 -11.01 25.52 -25.67
N LEU A 496 -11.70 24.57 -25.11
CA LEU A 496 -11.60 24.19 -23.68
C LEU A 496 -11.04 22.76 -23.59
N GLU A 497 -9.85 22.62 -23.10
CA GLU A 497 -9.23 21.31 -22.95
C GLU A 497 -9.79 20.60 -21.72
N ASN A 498 -10.43 19.43 -21.90
CA ASN A 498 -11.10 18.70 -20.82
C ASN A 498 -10.72 17.23 -20.71
N TRP A 499 -10.03 16.66 -21.69
CA TRP A 499 -9.52 15.30 -21.68
C TRP A 499 -8.02 15.23 -21.97
N GLY A 500 -7.33 14.31 -21.30
CA GLY A 500 -5.93 13.95 -21.50
C GLY A 500 -5.61 12.64 -20.84
N GLY A 501 -4.36 12.17 -20.97
CA GLY A 501 -3.94 10.84 -20.54
C GLY A 501 -4.31 10.47 -19.10
N ALA A 502 -4.17 11.39 -18.15
CA ALA A 502 -4.49 11.12 -16.75
C ALA A 502 -5.99 11.19 -16.43
N THR A 503 -6.82 11.78 -17.29
CA THR A 503 -8.26 11.95 -17.03
C THR A 503 -8.95 10.61 -16.82
N PHE A 504 -8.71 9.64 -17.71
CA PHE A 504 -9.32 8.31 -17.62
C PHE A 504 -8.85 7.54 -16.39
N ASP A 505 -7.54 7.44 -16.19
CA ASP A 505 -6.97 6.69 -15.07
C ASP A 505 -7.44 7.26 -13.72
N VAL A 506 -7.39 8.58 -13.58
CA VAL A 506 -7.74 9.22 -12.29
C VAL A 506 -9.24 9.23 -12.04
N SER A 507 -10.07 9.51 -13.05
CA SER A 507 -11.52 9.47 -12.89
C SER A 507 -12.00 8.09 -12.43
N MET A 508 -11.57 7.02 -13.11
CA MET A 508 -12.00 5.67 -12.78
C MET A 508 -11.37 5.14 -11.49
N ARG A 509 -10.07 5.36 -11.28
CA ARG A 509 -9.32 4.73 -10.19
C ARG A 509 -9.45 5.44 -8.85
N PHE A 510 -9.55 6.77 -8.86
CA PHE A 510 -9.46 7.58 -7.63
C PHE A 510 -10.73 8.37 -7.34
N LEU A 511 -11.44 8.84 -8.37
CA LEU A 511 -12.68 9.59 -8.20
C LEU A 511 -13.92 8.70 -8.27
N HIS A 512 -13.77 7.47 -8.79
CA HIS A 512 -14.87 6.54 -9.05
C HIS A 512 -15.95 7.14 -9.96
N GLU A 513 -15.51 7.92 -10.95
CA GLU A 513 -16.35 8.59 -11.93
C GLU A 513 -16.11 8.03 -13.34
N CYS A 514 -17.17 8.00 -14.17
CA CYS A 514 -17.05 7.64 -15.57
C CYS A 514 -16.56 8.85 -16.39
N PRO A 515 -15.40 8.77 -17.09
CA PRO A 515 -14.90 9.88 -17.89
C PRO A 515 -15.82 10.22 -19.09
N TRP A 516 -16.58 9.27 -19.60
CA TRP A 516 -17.56 9.47 -20.68
C TRP A 516 -18.75 10.28 -20.18
N GLU A 517 -19.35 9.91 -19.05
CA GLU A 517 -20.43 10.68 -18.42
C GLU A 517 -19.97 12.09 -18.04
N ARG A 518 -18.72 12.26 -17.61
CA ARG A 518 -18.11 13.57 -17.39
C ARG A 518 -18.14 14.41 -18.67
N LEU A 519 -17.68 13.87 -19.79
CA LEU A 519 -17.67 14.57 -21.07
C LEU A 519 -19.07 14.99 -21.51
N GLU A 520 -20.03 14.07 -21.45
CA GLU A 520 -21.42 14.32 -21.85
C GLU A 520 -22.11 15.35 -20.94
N THR A 521 -21.83 15.30 -19.63
CA THR A 521 -22.33 16.27 -18.65
C THR A 521 -21.80 17.68 -18.96
N LEU A 522 -20.48 17.79 -19.13
CA LEU A 522 -19.85 19.07 -19.46
C LEU A 522 -20.33 19.59 -20.81
N ARG A 523 -20.51 18.73 -21.82
CA ARG A 523 -21.00 19.12 -23.14
C ARG A 523 -22.43 19.69 -23.09
N LYS A 524 -23.30 19.14 -22.26
CA LYS A 524 -24.66 19.69 -22.03
C LYS A 524 -24.62 21.11 -21.44
N LEU A 525 -23.66 21.35 -20.55
CA LEU A 525 -23.51 22.63 -19.84
C LEU A 525 -22.73 23.69 -20.64
N ILE A 526 -21.86 23.25 -21.55
CA ILE A 526 -21.04 24.12 -22.41
C ILE A 526 -21.26 23.71 -23.87
N PRO A 527 -22.40 24.09 -24.49
CA PRO A 527 -22.73 23.66 -25.86
C PRO A 527 -22.00 24.43 -26.96
N ASN A 528 -21.39 25.58 -26.67
CA ASN A 528 -20.93 26.60 -27.63
C ASN A 528 -19.40 26.68 -27.79
N ILE A 529 -18.62 26.16 -26.87
CA ILE A 529 -17.15 26.19 -26.91
C ILE A 529 -16.63 24.85 -27.44
N PRO A 530 -15.68 24.81 -28.40
CA PRO A 530 -15.06 23.56 -28.82
C PRO A 530 -14.34 22.87 -27.66
N PHE A 531 -14.58 21.56 -27.47
CA PHE A 531 -13.82 20.76 -26.52
C PHE A 531 -12.60 20.15 -27.19
N GLN A 532 -11.51 20.14 -26.45
CA GLN A 532 -10.23 19.61 -26.89
C GLN A 532 -9.72 18.51 -25.98
N CYS A 533 -9.14 17.48 -26.58
CA CYS A 533 -8.42 16.46 -25.84
C CYS A 533 -6.98 16.31 -26.34
N LEU A 534 -6.09 15.87 -25.43
CA LEU A 534 -4.74 15.48 -25.76
C LEU A 534 -4.70 13.98 -26.06
N LEU A 535 -4.39 13.61 -27.31
CA LEU A 535 -4.35 12.22 -27.80
C LEU A 535 -2.90 11.80 -28.10
N ARG A 536 -2.44 10.69 -27.52
CA ARG A 536 -1.08 10.18 -27.67
C ARG A 536 -0.94 9.22 -28.85
N GLY A 537 -1.29 9.64 -30.07
CA GLY A 537 -1.23 8.78 -31.26
C GLY A 537 -1.89 7.40 -31.01
N ALA A 538 -1.20 6.31 -31.34
CA ALA A 538 -1.69 4.95 -31.13
C ALA A 538 -1.82 4.52 -29.66
N ASN A 539 -1.41 5.33 -28.70
CA ASN A 539 -1.63 5.08 -27.27
C ASN A 539 -2.96 5.67 -26.76
N ALA A 540 -3.67 6.44 -27.58
CA ALA A 540 -4.89 7.17 -27.19
C ALA A 540 -4.74 7.88 -25.83
N MET A 541 -5.52 7.46 -24.81
CA MET A 541 -5.45 7.95 -23.43
C MET A 541 -4.60 7.05 -22.52
N GLY A 542 -4.03 5.96 -23.04
CA GLY A 542 -3.26 4.98 -22.27
C GLY A 542 -1.75 5.26 -22.23
N TYR A 543 -1.02 4.26 -21.74
CA TYR A 543 0.45 4.28 -21.59
C TYR A 543 1.15 3.20 -22.43
N SER A 544 0.39 2.47 -23.25
CA SER A 544 0.86 1.47 -24.20
C SER A 544 0.07 1.59 -25.49
N ASN A 545 0.64 1.11 -26.60
CA ASN A 545 -0.06 1.11 -27.88
C ASN A 545 -1.27 0.18 -27.84
N TYR A 546 -2.36 0.65 -28.41
CA TYR A 546 -3.56 -0.14 -28.65
C TYR A 546 -3.64 -0.53 -30.12
N PRO A 547 -4.36 -1.62 -30.47
CA PRO A 547 -4.68 -1.94 -31.86
C PRO A 547 -5.46 -0.82 -32.54
N ASP A 548 -5.25 -0.62 -33.86
CA ASP A 548 -5.83 0.49 -34.62
C ASP A 548 -7.36 0.55 -34.54
N ASN A 549 -8.03 -0.62 -34.55
CA ASN A 549 -9.48 -0.70 -34.39
C ASN A 549 -10.00 -0.17 -33.04
N VAL A 550 -9.17 -0.23 -31.99
CA VAL A 550 -9.49 0.35 -30.67
C VAL A 550 -9.36 1.87 -30.72
N ILE A 551 -8.34 2.39 -31.42
CA ILE A 551 -8.15 3.83 -31.60
C ILE A 551 -9.28 4.41 -32.45
N ASP A 552 -9.64 3.76 -33.56
CA ASP A 552 -10.77 4.14 -34.42
C ASP A 552 -12.08 4.22 -33.59
N LYS A 553 -12.35 3.17 -32.81
CA LYS A 553 -13.57 3.12 -31.99
C LYS A 553 -13.57 4.14 -30.87
N PHE A 554 -12.41 4.41 -30.26
CA PHE A 554 -12.26 5.46 -29.26
C PHE A 554 -12.57 6.84 -29.84
N ALA A 555 -11.99 7.17 -31.01
CA ALA A 555 -12.22 8.44 -31.68
C ALA A 555 -13.70 8.63 -32.07
N GLU A 556 -14.33 7.60 -32.66
CA GLU A 556 -15.76 7.60 -33.02
C GLU A 556 -16.64 7.91 -31.80
N LEU A 557 -16.43 7.19 -30.68
CA LEU A 557 -17.21 7.38 -29.46
C LEU A 557 -16.95 8.75 -28.82
N ALA A 558 -15.70 9.23 -28.82
CA ALA A 558 -15.36 10.52 -28.26
C ALA A 558 -16.04 11.69 -29.02
N VAL A 559 -16.04 11.66 -30.35
CA VAL A 559 -16.77 12.64 -31.18
C VAL A 559 -18.27 12.56 -30.91
N LYS A 560 -18.83 11.36 -30.86
CA LYS A 560 -20.25 11.12 -30.55
C LYS A 560 -20.66 11.67 -29.18
N SER A 561 -19.79 11.54 -28.17
CA SER A 561 -20.03 12.05 -26.81
C SER A 561 -19.72 13.55 -26.67
N GLY A 562 -19.26 14.19 -27.73
CA GLY A 562 -19.13 15.67 -27.81
C GLY A 562 -17.69 16.21 -27.75
N MET A 563 -16.69 15.42 -28.03
CA MET A 563 -15.32 15.89 -28.25
C MET A 563 -15.23 16.49 -29.66
N ASP A 564 -14.58 17.63 -29.81
CA ASP A 564 -14.53 18.36 -31.05
C ASP A 564 -13.12 18.36 -31.69
N ILE A 565 -12.07 18.60 -30.90
CA ILE A 565 -10.70 18.75 -31.40
C ILE A 565 -9.80 17.74 -30.67
N PHE A 566 -8.96 17.06 -31.46
CA PHE A 566 -7.99 16.11 -30.93
C PHE A 566 -6.58 16.61 -31.23
N ARG A 567 -5.86 17.02 -30.16
CA ARG A 567 -4.44 17.36 -30.21
C ARG A 567 -3.64 16.08 -30.21
N VAL A 568 -3.29 15.61 -31.40
CA VAL A 568 -2.52 14.37 -31.59
C VAL A 568 -1.04 14.68 -31.49
N PHE A 569 -0.35 14.02 -30.56
CA PHE A 569 1.09 14.21 -30.37
C PHE A 569 1.81 12.89 -30.06
N ASP A 570 3.11 12.91 -30.27
CA ASP A 570 4.04 11.90 -29.78
C ASP A 570 5.26 12.59 -29.16
N SER A 571 5.67 12.18 -27.95
CA SER A 571 6.77 12.83 -27.22
C SER A 571 8.14 12.70 -27.90
N LEU A 572 8.29 11.69 -28.77
CA LEU A 572 9.50 11.42 -29.53
C LEU A 572 9.40 11.96 -30.97
N ASN A 573 8.25 12.55 -31.33
CA ASN A 573 7.91 12.94 -32.69
C ASN A 573 7.95 11.76 -33.68
N TYR A 574 7.45 10.58 -33.32
CA TYR A 574 7.42 9.43 -34.19
C TYR A 574 6.17 9.46 -35.09
N VAL A 575 6.35 9.82 -36.40
CA VAL A 575 5.27 10.02 -37.36
C VAL A 575 4.30 8.86 -37.46
N PRO A 576 4.75 7.59 -37.60
CA PRO A 576 3.82 6.47 -37.75
C PRO A 576 2.83 6.38 -36.59
N ASN A 577 3.25 6.69 -35.36
CA ASN A 577 2.38 6.72 -34.20
C ASN A 577 1.34 7.86 -34.26
N LEU A 578 1.76 9.02 -34.73
CA LEU A 578 0.86 10.17 -34.94
C LEU A 578 -0.20 9.89 -36.01
N LEU A 579 0.19 9.30 -37.14
CA LEU A 579 -0.69 9.05 -38.27
C LEU A 579 -1.89 8.16 -37.89
N VAL A 580 -1.68 7.11 -37.08
CA VAL A 580 -2.78 6.26 -36.59
C VAL A 580 -3.86 7.08 -35.87
N GLY A 581 -3.42 7.94 -34.93
CA GLY A 581 -4.36 8.81 -34.21
C GLY A 581 -5.03 9.86 -35.10
N MET A 582 -4.29 10.48 -36.02
CA MET A 582 -4.83 11.48 -36.96
C MET A 582 -5.89 10.88 -37.89
N GLU A 583 -5.61 9.69 -38.45
CA GLU A 583 -6.51 8.97 -39.33
C GLU A 583 -7.81 8.56 -38.60
N ALA A 584 -7.70 8.01 -37.40
CA ALA A 584 -8.85 7.65 -36.59
C ALA A 584 -9.75 8.85 -36.29
N VAL A 585 -9.17 9.99 -35.92
CA VAL A 585 -9.91 11.23 -35.67
C VAL A 585 -10.56 11.78 -36.92
N GLY A 586 -9.84 11.77 -38.03
CA GLY A 586 -10.38 12.22 -39.35
C GLY A 586 -11.58 11.38 -39.80
N LYS A 587 -11.48 10.05 -39.70
CA LYS A 587 -12.59 9.11 -39.96
C LYS A 587 -13.80 9.37 -39.06
N ALA A 588 -13.57 9.74 -37.81
CA ALA A 588 -14.64 10.07 -36.87
C ALA A 588 -15.29 11.46 -37.10
N GLY A 589 -14.74 12.30 -37.99
CA GLY A 589 -15.21 13.65 -38.25
C GLY A 589 -14.78 14.71 -37.24
N GLY A 590 -13.78 14.39 -36.40
CA GLY A 590 -13.20 15.31 -35.43
C GLY A 590 -12.16 16.26 -36.03
N GLY A 591 -11.91 17.38 -35.38
CA GLY A 591 -10.84 18.32 -35.74
C GLY A 591 -9.46 17.72 -35.38
N VAL A 592 -8.65 17.50 -36.43
CA VAL A 592 -7.27 16.97 -36.25
C VAL A 592 -6.30 18.12 -36.02
N GLU A 593 -5.76 18.23 -34.81
CA GLU A 593 -4.66 19.13 -34.49
C GLU A 593 -3.38 18.31 -34.37
N ALA A 594 -2.52 18.36 -35.36
CA ALA A 594 -1.24 17.63 -35.36
C ALA A 594 -0.15 18.45 -34.65
N THR A 595 0.57 17.84 -33.74
CA THR A 595 1.46 18.56 -32.81
C THR A 595 2.88 18.05 -32.87
N ILE A 596 3.83 18.96 -33.06
CA ILE A 596 5.26 18.71 -32.92
C ILE A 596 5.71 19.05 -31.49
N ALA A 597 6.36 18.13 -30.82
CA ALA A 597 7.08 18.38 -29.57
C ALA A 597 8.41 19.09 -29.89
N TYR A 598 8.53 20.34 -29.48
CA TYR A 598 9.71 21.18 -29.67
C TYR A 598 10.59 21.23 -28.43
N SER A 599 11.90 21.21 -28.62
CA SER A 599 12.90 21.51 -27.60
C SER A 599 14.18 22.00 -28.27
N ALA A 600 14.66 23.17 -27.87
CA ALA A 600 15.93 23.75 -28.36
C ALA A 600 17.14 23.05 -27.77
N THR A 601 17.01 22.47 -26.58
CA THR A 601 18.11 21.86 -25.79
C THR A 601 18.29 20.37 -26.05
N SER A 602 17.76 19.84 -27.16
CA SER A 602 17.87 18.40 -27.45
C SER A 602 19.32 17.96 -27.63
N PRO A 603 19.80 16.95 -26.87
CA PRO A 603 21.14 16.40 -27.03
C PRO A 603 21.44 15.84 -28.41
N THR A 604 20.41 15.60 -29.23
CA THR A 604 20.50 15.02 -30.56
C THR A 604 20.69 16.06 -31.68
N GLY A 605 20.85 17.36 -31.35
CA GLY A 605 21.12 18.41 -32.31
C GLY A 605 19.99 18.61 -33.37
N ARG A 606 18.72 18.53 -32.91
CA ARG A 606 17.56 18.75 -33.81
C ARG A 606 17.59 20.17 -34.37
N THR A 607 17.80 20.28 -35.70
CA THR A 607 17.86 21.54 -36.40
C THR A 607 16.48 22.09 -36.75
N ILE A 608 16.39 23.38 -37.14
CA ILE A 608 15.15 23.96 -37.69
C ILE A 608 14.65 23.13 -38.89
N GLN A 609 15.57 22.65 -39.74
CA GLN A 609 15.20 21.83 -40.89
C GLN A 609 14.51 20.52 -40.47
N TYR A 610 14.96 19.89 -39.40
CA TYR A 610 14.27 18.71 -38.83
C TYR A 610 12.79 19.00 -38.51
N TYR A 611 12.49 20.14 -37.90
CA TYR A 611 11.11 20.51 -37.57
C TYR A 611 10.30 20.91 -38.80
N LEU A 612 10.93 21.54 -39.82
CA LEU A 612 10.27 21.87 -41.09
C LEU A 612 9.90 20.61 -41.88
N ASP A 613 10.80 19.63 -41.95
CA ASP A 613 10.54 18.34 -42.63
C ASP A 613 9.38 17.59 -41.94
N TRP A 614 9.27 17.70 -40.62
CA TRP A 614 8.15 17.15 -39.86
C TRP A 614 6.83 17.88 -40.14
N ALA A 615 6.86 19.21 -40.13
CA ALA A 615 5.70 20.03 -40.44
C ALA A 615 5.15 19.67 -41.83
N GLU A 616 6.03 19.53 -42.84
CA GLU A 616 5.64 19.16 -44.20
C GLU A 616 4.95 17.77 -44.24
N GLN A 617 5.47 16.78 -43.51
CA GLN A 617 4.85 15.44 -43.42
C GLN A 617 3.45 15.50 -42.78
N LEU A 618 3.28 16.25 -41.69
CA LEU A 618 1.98 16.38 -41.04
C LEU A 618 0.95 17.15 -41.86
N VAL A 619 1.40 18.16 -42.62
CA VAL A 619 0.53 18.88 -43.58
C VAL A 619 0.10 17.98 -44.74
N LYS A 620 1.02 17.16 -45.26
CA LYS A 620 0.70 16.13 -46.28
C LYS A 620 -0.28 15.08 -45.76
N ALA A 621 -0.27 14.81 -44.47
CA ALA A 621 -1.23 13.92 -43.81
C ALA A 621 -2.58 14.60 -43.49
N GLN A 622 -2.85 15.76 -44.05
CA GLN A 622 -4.13 16.47 -43.99
C GLN A 622 -4.60 16.85 -42.57
N CYS A 623 -3.69 17.34 -41.71
CA CYS A 623 -4.12 17.94 -40.45
C CYS A 623 -4.93 19.24 -40.71
N HIS A 624 -5.95 19.47 -39.87
CA HIS A 624 -6.75 20.70 -39.93
C HIS A 624 -6.02 21.87 -39.26
N ILE A 625 -5.29 21.58 -38.19
CA ILE A 625 -4.54 22.54 -37.38
C ILE A 625 -3.16 21.95 -37.14
N PHE A 626 -2.14 22.78 -37.29
CA PHE A 626 -0.77 22.45 -36.93
C PHE A 626 -0.37 23.20 -35.67
N SER A 627 0.21 22.52 -34.70
CA SER A 627 0.63 23.14 -33.46
C SER A 627 2.07 22.75 -33.03
N ILE A 628 2.73 23.65 -32.34
CA ILE A 628 4.04 23.44 -31.74
C ILE A 628 3.84 23.33 -30.23
N LYS A 629 4.27 22.24 -29.65
CA LYS A 629 4.27 22.01 -28.22
C LYS A 629 5.67 22.23 -27.67
N ASP A 630 5.91 23.42 -27.13
CA ASP A 630 7.15 23.74 -26.47
C ASP A 630 7.16 23.07 -25.09
N MET A 631 7.92 21.97 -24.98
CA MET A 631 7.98 21.14 -23.77
C MET A 631 8.87 21.74 -22.67
N ALA A 632 9.82 22.57 -23.05
CA ALA A 632 10.85 23.13 -22.16
C ALA A 632 10.67 24.64 -21.89
N GLY A 633 9.81 25.32 -22.65
CA GLY A 633 9.68 26.77 -22.60
C GLY A 633 10.84 27.49 -23.30
N ASP A 634 11.36 26.87 -24.36
CA ASP A 634 12.56 27.34 -25.05
C ASP A 634 12.25 28.37 -26.19
N LEU A 635 10.98 28.52 -26.57
CA LEU A 635 10.59 29.45 -27.63
C LEU A 635 10.67 30.90 -27.14
N MET A 636 11.51 31.68 -27.80
CA MET A 636 11.63 33.11 -27.56
C MET A 636 10.66 33.92 -28.41
N PRO A 637 10.13 35.07 -27.93
CA PRO A 637 9.14 35.89 -28.68
C PRO A 637 9.61 36.48 -30.00
N LEU A 638 10.87 36.34 -30.35
CA LEU A 638 11.51 36.93 -31.52
C LEU A 638 12.01 35.92 -32.57
N VAL A 639 11.62 34.66 -32.45
CA VAL A 639 12.00 33.62 -33.43
C VAL A 639 10.83 33.21 -34.29
#